data_b9090bf8f0a2df43738bd9140c0eb246
#
_entry.id   b9090bf8f0a2df43738bd9140c0eb246
#
_cell.length_a   1.000
_cell.length_b   1.000
_cell.length_c   1.000
_cell.angle_alpha   90.00
_cell.angle_beta   90.00
_cell.angle_gamma   90.00
#
_symmetry.space_group_name_H-M   'P 1'
#
loop_
_entity.id
_entity.type
_entity.pdbx_description
1 polymer ?
#
loop_
_entity_poly.entity_id
_entity_poly.type
_entity_poly.pdbx_seq_one_letter_code
_entity_poly.pdbx_strand_id
1 'polypeptide(L)'
;MRRKLLLLAAAGTALPLAAQGPPAPARPRPYPVFESRPFSRAVEQETRTRTGRPGPKYWQQFADYKLQATLDPATKKLSGQATVTYYNRSPDTLRVVVFHLYQDLFAPNGIRNEAVPITGGMQLTKVVAQGRALAEATNDTSAAYQRFATVMHIRLAEPLLPGASAPFEFAWSFTVTPDGAPRGGTDGEVFFLSYWYPQVAVYDDVNRWQDDPYKGTAEFYMGYANYDVALTVPEGWLIGATGALQNADQVLSPATRERLARATQTRETVHIVADAERGAGKATARGSGGQLTWRYRAENVRDFAFGVSDQYLWDATTATVGDLDSDTKPDRTLIHTFYRPSRRQWAWDQSARYAQHSIEFLSSYLWPYPYPHATAVDGVTSCAGMEYPMITCIGGQRDTLTLYSVIVHELGHMWFPMQVGSDEKRFAWQDEGLTRFNQSQGMQQFYKGLDREGQARDNYQRLARAGGEVELMRHGDLYPYDSPAYSIASYDKMATNMVALRGLVGDRRFREAYREYGKRWLTKHPTPWDFWNTFNEVLGQNLNWFWRTWWFETWTLDHAVGEVKIAGDSTSITIDDLGLAPMPARIAVRRADGSTQRLEIPVTTWLFGEKTWTFKLRSQPAITSIEIDPEKLFPDMNRENNVWRNVPK
;
A
#
# COMPACT_ATOMS: atom_id res chain seq x y z
N MET A 1 92.99 -10.06 -22.80
CA MET A 1 92.47 -8.67 -22.76
C MET A 1 91.16 -8.64 -22.01
N ARG A 2 91.14 -8.24 -20.75
CA ARG A 2 89.94 -8.16 -19.88
C ARG A 2 89.57 -6.68 -19.81
N ARG A 3 88.36 -6.31 -20.29
CA ARG A 3 87.77 -4.98 -20.08
C ARG A 3 86.96 -5.00 -18.78
N LYS A 4 87.34 -4.15 -17.86
CA LYS A 4 86.56 -3.86 -16.63
C LYS A 4 85.41 -2.89 -16.97
N LEU A 5 84.18 -3.21 -16.69
CA LEU A 5 83.05 -2.29 -16.66
C LEU A 5 82.95 -1.67 -15.25
N LEU A 6 83.05 -0.35 -15.18
CA LEU A 6 82.66 0.41 -14.00
C LEU A 6 81.12 0.57 -13.97
N LEU A 7 80.48 0.14 -12.88
CA LEU A 7 79.07 0.49 -12.54
C LEU A 7 79.09 1.74 -11.69
N LEU A 8 78.54 2.84 -12.21
CA LEU A 8 78.21 3.99 -11.40
C LEU A 8 76.79 3.69 -10.71
N ALA A 9 76.79 3.63 -9.41
CA ALA A 9 75.56 3.60 -8.63
C ALA A 9 75.04 5.02 -8.43
N ALA A 10 73.95 5.38 -9.09
CA ALA A 10 73.20 6.61 -8.79
C ALA A 10 72.20 6.32 -7.63
N ALA A 11 72.48 6.88 -6.46
CA ALA A 11 71.59 6.87 -5.34
C ALA A 11 70.47 7.88 -5.60
N GLY A 12 69.29 7.40 -6.13
CA GLY A 12 68.11 8.17 -6.23
C GLY A 12 67.34 8.13 -4.90
N THR A 13 67.22 9.25 -4.22
CA THR A 13 66.34 9.43 -3.10
C THR A 13 64.89 9.35 -3.56
N ALA A 14 64.23 8.20 -3.37
CA ALA A 14 62.78 8.05 -3.57
C ALA A 14 62.07 8.79 -2.45
N LEU A 15 61.46 9.94 -2.77
CA LEU A 15 60.42 10.55 -1.94
C LEU A 15 59.27 9.58 -1.85
N PRO A 16 58.68 9.36 -0.66
CA PRO A 16 57.50 8.53 -0.56
C PRO A 16 56.35 9.24 -1.30
N LEU A 17 55.86 8.66 -2.40
CA LEU A 17 54.54 8.99 -2.91
C LEU A 17 53.55 8.66 -1.79
N ALA A 18 53.01 9.68 -1.14
CA ALA A 18 51.82 9.54 -0.33
C ALA A 18 50.76 8.90 -1.23
N ALA A 19 50.35 7.67 -0.92
CA ALA A 19 49.23 7.03 -1.58
C ALA A 19 48.04 7.92 -1.38
N GLN A 20 47.70 8.76 -2.34
CA GLN A 20 46.42 9.40 -2.42
C GLN A 20 45.40 8.26 -2.53
N GLY A 21 44.56 8.08 -1.51
CA GLY A 21 43.44 7.19 -1.61
C GLY A 21 42.63 7.51 -2.89
N PRO A 22 41.88 6.56 -3.41
CA PRO A 22 41.05 6.82 -4.59
C PRO A 22 40.26 8.11 -4.36
N PRO A 23 40.22 9.01 -5.38
CA PRO A 23 39.45 10.26 -5.22
C PRO A 23 38.02 9.89 -4.82
N ALA A 24 37.50 10.56 -3.79
CA ALA A 24 36.12 10.37 -3.39
C ALA A 24 35.19 10.43 -4.62
N PRO A 25 34.27 9.48 -4.81
CA PRO A 25 33.48 9.44 -6.02
C PRO A 25 32.80 10.80 -6.21
N ALA A 26 32.89 11.34 -7.41
CA ALA A 26 32.22 12.58 -7.75
C ALA A 26 30.72 12.36 -7.52
N ARG A 27 30.06 13.30 -6.81
CA ARG A 27 28.63 13.23 -6.57
C ARG A 27 27.89 13.18 -7.91
N PRO A 28 27.10 12.13 -8.19
CA PRO A 28 26.28 12.12 -9.40
C PRO A 28 25.25 13.22 -9.30
N ARG A 29 25.00 13.91 -10.41
CA ARG A 29 23.85 14.83 -10.48
C ARG A 29 22.58 14.02 -10.64
N PRO A 30 21.50 14.31 -9.88
CA PRO A 30 20.23 13.68 -10.13
C PRO A 30 19.77 14.02 -11.53
N TYR A 31 19.63 13.01 -12.38
CA TYR A 31 19.01 13.18 -13.67
C TYR A 31 17.51 13.47 -13.52
N PRO A 32 16.87 14.05 -14.54
CA PRO A 32 15.39 14.12 -14.57
C PRO A 32 14.79 12.73 -14.34
N VAL A 33 13.58 12.68 -13.79
CA VAL A 33 12.83 11.43 -13.68
C VAL A 33 12.69 10.80 -15.07
N PHE A 34 13.08 9.55 -15.18
CA PHE A 34 12.96 8.81 -16.42
C PHE A 34 11.47 8.53 -16.68
N GLU A 35 10.95 9.04 -17.77
CA GLU A 35 9.60 8.73 -18.24
C GLU A 35 9.63 7.42 -19.03
N SER A 36 8.86 6.41 -18.59
CA SER A 36 8.83 5.13 -19.29
C SER A 36 8.18 5.25 -20.66
N ARG A 37 8.63 4.44 -21.63
CA ARG A 37 8.04 4.42 -22.98
C ARG A 37 6.53 4.17 -22.98
N PRO A 38 5.98 3.23 -22.16
CA PRO A 38 4.53 3.05 -22.06
C PRO A 38 3.80 4.32 -21.59
N PHE A 39 4.32 5.02 -20.57
CA PHE A 39 3.71 6.27 -20.11
C PHE A 39 3.81 7.38 -21.16
N SER A 40 4.98 7.57 -21.81
CA SER A 40 5.12 8.56 -22.89
C SER A 40 4.12 8.31 -24.02
N ARG A 41 3.92 7.06 -24.41
CA ARG A 41 2.92 6.66 -25.40
C ARG A 41 1.49 7.00 -24.94
N ALA A 42 1.16 6.73 -23.68
CA ALA A 42 -0.15 7.10 -23.13
C ALA A 42 -0.39 8.62 -23.13
N VAL A 43 0.66 9.42 -22.90
CA VAL A 43 0.60 10.88 -23.06
C VAL A 43 0.39 11.29 -24.52
N GLU A 44 1.11 10.67 -25.47
CA GLU A 44 0.91 10.91 -26.91
C GLU A 44 -0.49 10.52 -27.40
N GLN A 45 -1.08 9.49 -26.81
CA GLN A 45 -2.46 9.05 -27.05
C GLN A 45 -3.51 9.88 -26.32
N GLU A 46 -3.09 10.89 -25.53
CA GLU A 46 -3.96 11.75 -24.72
C GLU A 46 -4.77 11.01 -23.63
N THR A 47 -4.36 9.78 -23.24
CA THR A 47 -4.96 9.09 -22.10
C THR A 47 -4.34 9.55 -20.77
N ARG A 48 -3.12 10.05 -20.80
CA ARG A 48 -2.39 10.62 -19.65
C ARG A 48 -1.91 12.04 -19.96
N THR A 49 -1.51 12.77 -18.90
CA THR A 49 -0.92 14.11 -19.03
C THR A 49 0.33 14.26 -18.17
N ARG A 50 1.22 15.19 -18.56
CA ARG A 50 2.39 15.57 -17.73
C ARG A 50 2.05 16.56 -16.62
N THR A 51 0.75 16.81 -16.38
CA THR A 51 0.27 17.54 -15.21
C THR A 51 -0.26 16.62 -14.11
N GLY A 52 -0.18 15.28 -14.32
CA GLY A 52 -0.71 14.28 -13.38
C GLY A 52 -2.24 14.17 -13.39
N ARG A 53 -2.93 14.74 -14.38
CA ARG A 53 -4.36 14.56 -14.61
C ARG A 53 -4.59 13.40 -15.57
N PRO A 54 -5.69 12.64 -15.42
CA PRO A 54 -6.15 11.80 -16.51
C PRO A 54 -6.29 12.63 -17.78
N GLY A 55 -5.88 12.09 -18.91
CA GLY A 55 -6.04 12.75 -20.21
C GLY A 55 -7.49 12.78 -20.68
N PRO A 56 -7.82 13.61 -21.67
CA PRO A 56 -9.19 13.71 -22.19
C PRO A 56 -9.71 12.43 -22.85
N LYS A 57 -8.80 11.52 -23.24
CA LYS A 57 -9.13 10.21 -23.81
C LYS A 57 -8.84 9.06 -22.82
N TYR A 58 -8.75 9.35 -21.52
CA TYR A 58 -8.59 8.31 -20.51
C TYR A 58 -9.77 7.34 -20.54
N TRP A 59 -9.47 6.07 -20.48
CA TRP A 59 -10.44 5.00 -20.42
C TRP A 59 -10.02 3.95 -19.38
N GLN A 60 -10.97 3.18 -18.93
CA GLN A 60 -10.74 2.09 -17.99
C GLN A 60 -11.83 1.05 -18.19
N GLN A 61 -11.44 -0.22 -18.15
CA GLN A 61 -12.34 -1.37 -18.26
C GLN A 61 -13.26 -1.46 -17.04
N PHE A 62 -14.31 -2.24 -17.19
CA PHE A 62 -15.27 -2.49 -16.13
C PHE A 62 -15.85 -3.89 -16.23
N ALA A 63 -16.33 -4.45 -15.13
CA ALA A 63 -17.02 -5.72 -15.11
C ALA A 63 -18.21 -5.72 -14.14
N ASP A 64 -19.22 -6.55 -14.43
CA ASP A 64 -20.29 -6.90 -13.48
C ASP A 64 -20.14 -8.38 -13.12
N TYR A 65 -20.08 -8.68 -11.83
CA TYR A 65 -20.00 -10.04 -11.29
C TYR A 65 -21.29 -10.44 -10.62
N LYS A 66 -21.84 -11.61 -11.01
CA LYS A 66 -22.84 -12.34 -10.22
C LYS A 66 -22.19 -13.61 -9.72
N LEU A 67 -21.97 -13.68 -8.41
CA LEU A 67 -21.26 -14.77 -7.76
C LEU A 67 -22.20 -15.55 -6.84
N GLN A 68 -22.12 -16.86 -6.89
CA GLN A 68 -22.79 -17.74 -5.93
C GLN A 68 -21.77 -18.73 -5.41
N ALA A 69 -21.68 -18.87 -4.09
CA ALA A 69 -20.76 -19.82 -3.49
C ALA A 69 -21.37 -20.50 -2.27
N THR A 70 -20.96 -21.76 -2.06
CA THR A 70 -21.29 -22.54 -0.87
C THR A 70 -19.98 -22.96 -0.20
N LEU A 71 -19.84 -22.61 1.07
CA LEU A 71 -18.76 -23.09 1.92
C LEU A 71 -19.27 -24.25 2.76
N ASP A 72 -18.57 -25.37 2.68
CA ASP A 72 -18.70 -26.50 3.59
C ASP A 72 -17.53 -26.49 4.59
N PRO A 73 -17.76 -26.04 5.83
CA PRO A 73 -16.69 -25.97 6.82
C PRO A 73 -16.15 -27.34 7.24
N ALA A 74 -16.96 -28.40 7.17
CA ALA A 74 -16.55 -29.75 7.57
C ALA A 74 -15.52 -30.34 6.62
N THR A 75 -15.70 -30.14 5.32
CA THR A 75 -14.74 -30.57 4.30
C THR A 75 -13.74 -29.47 3.92
N LYS A 76 -13.90 -28.26 4.46
CA LYS A 76 -13.11 -27.05 4.11
C LYS A 76 -13.14 -26.76 2.61
N LYS A 77 -14.26 -27.02 1.97
CA LYS A 77 -14.41 -26.83 0.52
C LYS A 77 -15.29 -25.65 0.19
N LEU A 78 -14.81 -24.78 -0.70
CA LEU A 78 -15.64 -23.79 -1.37
C LEU A 78 -15.99 -24.29 -2.78
N SER A 79 -17.27 -24.19 -3.13
CA SER A 79 -17.75 -24.41 -4.50
C SER A 79 -18.48 -23.16 -4.98
N GLY A 80 -18.20 -22.70 -6.18
CA GLY A 80 -18.75 -21.45 -6.69
C GLY A 80 -19.17 -21.49 -8.15
N GLN A 81 -20.03 -20.55 -8.51
CA GLN A 81 -20.43 -20.24 -9.88
C GLN A 81 -20.37 -18.72 -10.09
N ALA A 82 -20.00 -18.31 -11.28
CA ALA A 82 -19.98 -16.91 -11.67
C ALA A 82 -20.60 -16.68 -13.04
N THR A 83 -21.28 -15.56 -13.18
CA THR A 83 -21.50 -14.89 -14.47
C THR A 83 -20.79 -13.55 -14.41
N VAL A 84 -19.90 -13.31 -15.36
CA VAL A 84 -19.13 -12.08 -15.46
C VAL A 84 -19.47 -11.41 -16.79
N THR A 85 -19.92 -10.16 -16.74
CA THR A 85 -20.06 -9.33 -17.95
C THR A 85 -18.89 -8.37 -18.02
N TYR A 86 -18.03 -8.53 -19.01
CA TYR A 86 -16.87 -7.67 -19.21
C TYR A 86 -17.13 -6.64 -20.29
N TYR A 87 -16.86 -5.37 -20.00
CA TYR A 87 -17.09 -4.22 -20.89
C TYR A 87 -15.77 -3.74 -21.46
N ASN A 88 -15.60 -3.81 -22.76
CA ASN A 88 -14.44 -3.25 -23.45
C ASN A 88 -14.64 -1.74 -23.67
N ARG A 89 -14.14 -0.94 -22.75
CA ARG A 89 -14.18 0.54 -22.84
C ARG A 89 -12.90 1.11 -23.49
N SER A 90 -11.96 0.25 -23.89
CA SER A 90 -10.75 0.67 -24.62
C SER A 90 -11.04 0.96 -26.09
N PRO A 91 -10.16 1.69 -26.79
CA PRO A 91 -10.21 1.82 -28.23
C PRO A 91 -9.75 0.57 -28.99
N ASP A 92 -9.31 -0.46 -28.30
CA ASP A 92 -8.72 -1.65 -28.89
C ASP A 92 -9.76 -2.76 -29.11
N THR A 93 -9.56 -3.56 -30.17
CA THR A 93 -10.31 -4.80 -30.40
C THR A 93 -9.62 -5.94 -29.64
N LEU A 94 -10.30 -6.54 -28.67
CA LEU A 94 -9.76 -7.60 -27.84
C LEU A 94 -10.08 -8.97 -28.44
N ARG A 95 -9.05 -9.80 -28.64
CA ARG A 95 -9.17 -11.20 -29.11
C ARG A 95 -8.96 -12.21 -27.99
N VAL A 96 -8.41 -11.75 -26.87
CA VAL A 96 -8.17 -12.51 -25.65
C VAL A 96 -8.69 -11.70 -24.48
N VAL A 97 -9.31 -12.34 -23.49
CA VAL A 97 -9.60 -11.77 -22.19
C VAL A 97 -8.85 -12.59 -21.14
N VAL A 98 -8.18 -11.90 -20.23
CA VAL A 98 -7.33 -12.52 -19.22
C VAL A 98 -8.05 -12.55 -17.88
N PHE A 99 -7.93 -13.67 -17.18
CA PHE A 99 -8.43 -13.85 -15.81
C PHE A 99 -7.30 -14.31 -14.89
N HIS A 100 -7.35 -13.89 -13.65
CA HIS A 100 -6.54 -14.46 -12.58
C HIS A 100 -7.30 -15.58 -11.88
N LEU A 101 -6.59 -16.67 -11.60
CA LEU A 101 -7.01 -17.83 -10.82
C LEU A 101 -6.08 -17.92 -9.61
N TYR A 102 -6.20 -16.98 -8.67
CA TYR A 102 -5.21 -16.81 -7.59
C TYR A 102 -5.03 -18.06 -6.73
N GLN A 103 -6.08 -18.91 -6.58
CA GLN A 103 -6.00 -20.19 -5.86
C GLN A 103 -5.04 -21.20 -6.52
N ASP A 104 -4.64 -20.99 -7.78
CA ASP A 104 -3.64 -21.82 -8.44
C ASP A 104 -2.21 -21.62 -7.91
N LEU A 105 -1.98 -20.62 -7.07
CA LEU A 105 -0.79 -20.55 -6.23
C LEU A 105 -0.60 -21.85 -5.43
N PHE A 106 -1.69 -22.43 -4.95
CA PHE A 106 -1.71 -23.66 -4.12
C PHE A 106 -1.80 -24.95 -4.93
N ALA A 107 -1.71 -24.87 -6.27
CA ALA A 107 -1.62 -26.04 -7.13
C ALA A 107 -0.23 -26.70 -7.05
N PRO A 108 -0.09 -28.02 -7.28
CA PRO A 108 1.21 -28.71 -7.23
C PRO A 108 2.28 -28.09 -8.15
N ASN A 109 1.87 -27.60 -9.31
CA ASN A 109 2.73 -26.98 -10.33
C ASN A 109 2.72 -25.44 -10.30
N GLY A 110 2.18 -24.81 -9.25
CA GLY A 110 2.14 -23.35 -9.12
C GLY A 110 3.55 -22.74 -9.08
N ILE A 111 3.73 -21.57 -9.69
CA ILE A 111 4.96 -20.80 -9.61
C ILE A 111 4.90 -19.92 -8.36
N ARG A 112 5.93 -19.98 -7.51
CA ARG A 112 5.97 -19.35 -6.19
C ARG A 112 7.33 -18.74 -5.90
N ASN A 113 7.32 -17.67 -5.13
CA ASN A 113 8.54 -17.09 -4.54
C ASN A 113 8.58 -17.27 -3.00
N GLU A 114 7.63 -18.01 -2.43
CA GLU A 114 7.62 -18.40 -1.02
C GLU A 114 7.01 -19.79 -0.83
N ALA A 115 7.25 -20.42 0.32
CA ALA A 115 6.66 -21.72 0.66
C ALA A 115 5.18 -21.53 1.04
N VAL A 116 4.29 -22.31 0.42
CA VAL A 116 2.84 -22.28 0.70
C VAL A 116 2.28 -23.71 0.85
N PRO A 117 1.17 -23.91 1.56
CA PRO A 117 0.44 -25.18 1.57
C PRO A 117 -0.05 -25.56 0.17
N ILE A 118 0.06 -26.85 -0.19
CA ILE A 118 -0.43 -27.35 -1.48
C ILE A 118 -1.80 -28.02 -1.26
N THR A 119 -2.86 -27.39 -1.77
CA THR A 119 -4.24 -27.86 -1.61
C THR A 119 -4.91 -28.26 -2.95
N GLY A 120 -4.17 -28.18 -4.04
CA GLY A 120 -4.64 -28.60 -5.37
C GLY A 120 -5.05 -27.48 -6.31
N GLY A 121 -5.11 -26.22 -5.84
CA GLY A 121 -5.53 -25.08 -6.66
C GLY A 121 -7.01 -25.10 -7.02
N MET A 122 -7.41 -24.23 -7.96
CA MET A 122 -8.79 -24.08 -8.42
C MET A 122 -9.15 -25.15 -9.46
N GLN A 123 -10.17 -25.93 -9.17
CA GLN A 123 -10.73 -26.94 -10.09
C GLN A 123 -11.88 -26.31 -10.88
N LEU A 124 -11.64 -25.99 -12.15
CA LEU A 124 -12.68 -25.48 -13.06
C LEU A 124 -13.50 -26.64 -13.62
N THR A 125 -14.81 -26.60 -13.44
CA THR A 125 -15.75 -27.59 -14.01
C THR A 125 -16.59 -27.03 -15.16
N LYS A 126 -16.60 -25.70 -15.33
CA LYS A 126 -17.28 -25.01 -16.42
C LYS A 126 -16.50 -23.74 -16.77
N VAL A 127 -16.25 -23.55 -18.05
CA VAL A 127 -15.77 -22.29 -18.63
C VAL A 127 -16.58 -22.02 -19.88
N VAL A 128 -17.29 -20.90 -19.95
CA VAL A 128 -18.07 -20.46 -21.10
C VAL A 128 -17.68 -19.04 -21.44
N ALA A 129 -17.43 -18.74 -22.69
CA ALA A 129 -17.24 -17.38 -23.18
C ALA A 129 -18.14 -17.15 -24.40
N GLN A 130 -18.83 -16.02 -24.43
CA GLN A 130 -19.75 -15.64 -25.51
C GLN A 130 -20.79 -16.74 -25.80
N GLY A 131 -21.30 -17.44 -24.78
CA GLY A 131 -22.27 -18.53 -24.90
C GLY A 131 -21.70 -19.86 -25.37
N ARG A 132 -20.40 -19.99 -25.63
CA ARG A 132 -19.73 -21.23 -26.04
C ARG A 132 -18.95 -21.86 -24.88
N ALA A 133 -19.19 -23.14 -24.64
CA ALA A 133 -18.38 -23.92 -23.71
C ALA A 133 -16.97 -24.10 -24.29
N LEU A 134 -15.96 -23.86 -23.43
CA LEU A 134 -14.55 -23.94 -23.80
C LEU A 134 -13.88 -25.09 -23.07
N ALA A 135 -12.92 -25.74 -23.75
CA ALA A 135 -12.00 -26.69 -23.14
C ALA A 135 -10.63 -26.03 -22.88
N GLU A 136 -9.89 -26.58 -21.95
CA GLU A 136 -8.49 -26.20 -21.76
C GLU A 136 -7.67 -26.75 -22.93
N ALA A 137 -6.91 -25.87 -23.57
CA ALA A 137 -6.12 -26.22 -24.74
C ALA A 137 -4.62 -26.17 -24.43
N THR A 138 -3.90 -27.10 -25.01
CA THR A 138 -2.43 -27.10 -25.02
C THR A 138 -1.85 -26.36 -26.23
N ASN A 139 -2.67 -26.05 -27.26
CA ASN A 139 -2.28 -25.44 -28.54
C ASN A 139 -3.18 -24.24 -28.89
N ASP A 140 -2.65 -23.27 -29.61
CA ASP A 140 -3.20 -21.93 -29.85
C ASP A 140 -4.13 -21.82 -31.11
N THR A 141 -4.92 -22.82 -31.45
CA THR A 141 -5.60 -22.86 -32.75
C THR A 141 -7.12 -22.70 -32.76
N SER A 142 -7.81 -22.65 -31.62
CA SER A 142 -9.29 -22.56 -31.56
C SER A 142 -9.74 -21.69 -30.35
N ALA A 143 -11.04 -21.33 -30.31
CA ALA A 143 -11.65 -20.75 -29.13
C ALA A 143 -11.51 -21.72 -27.94
N ALA A 144 -10.66 -21.36 -26.97
CA ALA A 144 -10.22 -22.21 -25.88
C ALA A 144 -9.69 -21.32 -24.75
N TYR A 145 -9.40 -21.92 -23.61
CA TYR A 145 -8.63 -21.24 -22.59
C TYR A 145 -7.32 -21.99 -22.32
N GLN A 146 -6.32 -21.23 -21.86
CA GLN A 146 -5.03 -21.75 -21.45
C GLN A 146 -4.71 -21.24 -20.06
N ARG A 147 -4.17 -22.11 -19.21
CA ARG A 147 -3.72 -21.75 -17.85
C ARG A 147 -2.20 -21.75 -17.78
N PHE A 148 -1.66 -20.70 -17.16
CA PHE A 148 -0.24 -20.60 -16.83
C PHE A 148 -0.11 -20.02 -15.42
N ALA A 149 0.39 -20.83 -14.48
CA ALA A 149 0.44 -20.48 -13.07
C ALA A 149 -0.94 -19.98 -12.59
N THR A 150 -1.04 -18.75 -12.08
CA THR A 150 -2.29 -18.14 -11.60
C THR A 150 -3.04 -17.32 -12.67
N VAL A 151 -2.70 -17.47 -13.94
CA VAL A 151 -3.30 -16.70 -15.03
C VAL A 151 -4.00 -17.62 -16.02
N MET A 152 -5.16 -17.20 -16.51
CA MET A 152 -5.93 -17.87 -17.54
C MET A 152 -6.22 -16.93 -18.72
N HIS A 153 -5.76 -17.28 -19.90
CA HIS A 153 -6.07 -16.57 -21.15
C HIS A 153 -7.23 -17.25 -21.86
N ILE A 154 -8.30 -16.51 -22.11
CA ILE A 154 -9.46 -16.98 -22.87
C ILE A 154 -9.42 -16.35 -24.25
N ARG A 155 -9.19 -17.17 -25.28
CA ARG A 155 -9.31 -16.75 -26.68
C ARG A 155 -10.78 -16.68 -27.07
N LEU A 156 -11.21 -15.52 -27.49
CA LEU A 156 -12.59 -15.28 -27.90
C LEU A 156 -12.87 -15.88 -29.30
N ALA A 157 -14.07 -16.42 -29.47
CA ALA A 157 -14.55 -16.89 -30.80
C ALA A 157 -14.75 -15.68 -31.72
N GLU A 158 -15.37 -14.64 -31.22
CA GLU A 158 -15.58 -13.36 -31.91
C GLU A 158 -14.79 -12.25 -31.16
N PRO A 159 -14.04 -11.41 -31.89
CA PRO A 159 -13.33 -10.28 -31.29
C PRO A 159 -14.28 -9.35 -30.54
N LEU A 160 -13.89 -8.93 -29.35
CA LEU A 160 -14.64 -7.95 -28.57
C LEU A 160 -14.25 -6.52 -28.98
N LEU A 161 -15.15 -5.89 -29.72
CA LEU A 161 -14.94 -4.55 -30.28
C LEU A 161 -14.97 -3.46 -29.20
N PRO A 162 -14.39 -2.27 -29.46
CA PRO A 162 -14.57 -1.09 -28.63
C PRO A 162 -16.03 -0.78 -28.31
N GLY A 163 -16.36 -0.54 -27.03
CA GLY A 163 -17.71 -0.26 -26.57
C GLY A 163 -18.62 -1.49 -26.42
N ALA A 164 -18.18 -2.67 -26.85
CA ALA A 164 -18.96 -3.91 -26.70
C ALA A 164 -18.72 -4.57 -25.34
N SER A 165 -19.57 -5.55 -25.00
CA SER A 165 -19.41 -6.40 -23.80
C SER A 165 -19.49 -7.88 -24.17
N ALA A 166 -18.90 -8.72 -23.32
CA ALA A 166 -18.94 -10.16 -23.48
C ALA A 166 -19.29 -10.85 -22.14
N PRO A 167 -20.19 -11.84 -22.14
CA PRO A 167 -20.48 -12.66 -20.97
C PRO A 167 -19.49 -13.82 -20.87
N PHE A 168 -19.11 -14.14 -19.62
CA PHE A 168 -18.34 -15.31 -19.23
C PHE A 168 -19.06 -16.05 -18.12
N GLU A 169 -19.01 -17.38 -18.14
CA GLU A 169 -19.57 -18.18 -17.06
C GLU A 169 -18.53 -19.19 -16.56
N PHE A 170 -18.47 -19.34 -15.25
CA PHE A 170 -17.55 -20.26 -14.59
C PHE A 170 -18.28 -21.10 -13.55
N ALA A 171 -17.79 -22.34 -13.34
CA ALA A 171 -18.03 -23.10 -12.14
C ALA A 171 -16.70 -23.68 -11.65
N TRP A 172 -16.48 -23.61 -10.35
CA TRP A 172 -15.21 -24.04 -9.75
C TRP A 172 -15.40 -24.58 -8.34
N SER A 173 -14.35 -25.22 -7.85
CA SER A 173 -14.21 -25.53 -6.44
C SER A 173 -12.73 -25.58 -6.06
N PHE A 174 -12.45 -25.39 -4.77
CA PHE A 174 -11.12 -25.62 -4.20
C PHE A 174 -11.23 -25.97 -2.72
N THR A 175 -10.17 -26.55 -2.17
CA THR A 175 -10.00 -26.74 -0.73
C THR A 175 -9.42 -25.48 -0.13
N VAL A 176 -10.10 -24.89 0.86
CA VAL A 176 -9.62 -23.70 1.59
C VAL A 176 -8.29 -24.05 2.27
N THR A 177 -7.30 -23.21 2.07
CA THR A 177 -5.96 -23.38 2.61
C THR A 177 -5.95 -23.32 4.14
N PRO A 178 -5.08 -24.07 4.81
CA PRO A 178 -4.89 -23.92 6.26
C PRO A 178 -4.25 -22.57 6.60
N ASP A 179 -4.32 -22.19 7.86
CA ASP A 179 -3.53 -21.07 8.41
C ASP A 179 -2.03 -21.27 8.08
N GLY A 180 -1.35 -20.19 7.71
CA GLY A 180 0.00 -20.21 7.13
C GLY A 180 0.03 -19.98 5.61
N ALA A 181 -1.12 -19.96 4.93
CA ALA A 181 -1.22 -19.53 3.55
C ALA A 181 -1.28 -17.99 3.47
N PRO A 182 -0.71 -17.35 2.42
CA PRO A 182 -0.82 -15.92 2.24
C PRO A 182 -2.27 -15.50 1.97
N ARG A 183 -2.67 -14.35 2.50
CA ARG A 183 -3.88 -13.60 2.17
C ARG A 183 -5.22 -14.21 2.63
N GLY A 184 -5.22 -15.30 3.39
CA GLY A 184 -6.45 -15.91 3.89
C GLY A 184 -6.29 -17.40 4.18
N GLY A 185 -7.40 -18.08 4.44
CA GLY A 185 -7.40 -19.51 4.77
C GLY A 185 -8.31 -19.84 5.95
N THR A 186 -8.02 -20.94 6.65
CA THR A 186 -8.77 -21.37 7.83
C THR A 186 -7.89 -21.97 8.90
N ASP A 187 -8.17 -21.63 10.15
CA ASP A 187 -7.63 -22.32 11.33
C ASP A 187 -8.62 -23.37 11.90
N GLY A 188 -9.74 -23.60 11.20
CA GLY A 188 -10.81 -24.52 11.60
C GLY A 188 -11.98 -23.85 12.30
N GLU A 189 -11.78 -22.70 12.95
CA GLU A 189 -12.82 -21.88 13.60
C GLU A 189 -13.27 -20.74 12.72
N VAL A 190 -12.33 -20.12 12.01
CA VAL A 190 -12.55 -19.00 11.12
C VAL A 190 -12.15 -19.40 9.70
N PHE A 191 -12.93 -18.97 8.74
CA PHE A 191 -12.57 -18.97 7.33
C PHE A 191 -12.52 -17.52 6.85
N PHE A 192 -11.37 -17.10 6.32
CA PHE A 192 -11.25 -15.83 5.62
C PHE A 192 -10.91 -16.11 4.16
N LEU A 193 -11.78 -15.66 3.25
CA LEU A 193 -11.77 -16.03 1.84
C LEU A 193 -11.62 -14.80 0.97
N SER A 194 -10.48 -14.72 0.31
CA SER A 194 -10.11 -13.74 -0.68
C SER A 194 -9.65 -14.42 -1.96
N TYR A 195 -9.72 -13.72 -3.10
CA TYR A 195 -9.24 -14.28 -4.38
C TYR A 195 -9.83 -15.65 -4.70
N TRP A 196 -11.10 -15.83 -4.37
CA TRP A 196 -11.79 -17.12 -4.35
C TRP A 196 -12.59 -17.42 -5.63
N TYR A 197 -12.60 -16.51 -6.59
CA TYR A 197 -13.32 -16.63 -7.86
C TYR A 197 -12.41 -16.22 -9.03
N PRO A 198 -12.70 -16.67 -10.30
CA PRO A 198 -11.99 -16.17 -11.46
C PRO A 198 -12.20 -14.66 -11.64
N GLN A 199 -11.12 -13.88 -11.59
CA GLN A 199 -11.15 -12.43 -11.62
C GLN A 199 -10.51 -11.88 -12.89
N VAL A 200 -11.20 -10.98 -13.62
CA VAL A 200 -10.66 -10.35 -14.82
C VAL A 200 -9.41 -9.55 -14.47
N ALA A 201 -8.33 -9.78 -15.22
CA ALA A 201 -7.11 -8.98 -15.12
C ALA A 201 -7.35 -7.54 -15.60
N VAL A 202 -6.58 -6.60 -15.10
CA VAL A 202 -6.63 -5.22 -15.60
C VAL A 202 -6.10 -5.18 -17.04
N TYR A 203 -6.81 -4.47 -17.88
CA TYR A 203 -6.35 -4.01 -19.19
C TYR A 203 -6.35 -2.49 -19.16
N ASP A 204 -5.17 -1.86 -19.12
CA ASP A 204 -5.03 -0.41 -18.96
C ASP A 204 -4.42 0.28 -20.18
N ASP A 205 -4.43 1.59 -20.17
CA ASP A 205 -3.96 2.46 -21.25
C ASP A 205 -2.42 2.53 -21.35
N VAL A 206 -1.70 2.10 -20.30
CA VAL A 206 -0.24 2.19 -20.21
C VAL A 206 0.43 0.87 -20.59
N ASN A 207 0.06 -0.22 -19.90
CA ASN A 207 0.73 -1.52 -20.00
C ASN A 207 -0.11 -2.60 -20.69
N ARG A 208 -1.37 -2.33 -21.01
CA ARG A 208 -2.31 -3.29 -21.60
C ARG A 208 -2.68 -4.39 -20.59
N TRP A 209 -2.77 -5.67 -20.96
CA TRP A 209 -3.06 -6.74 -20.02
C TRP A 209 -2.01 -6.86 -18.93
N GLN A 210 -2.48 -6.93 -17.70
CA GLN A 210 -1.67 -7.20 -16.52
C GLN A 210 -1.78 -8.70 -16.21
N ASP A 211 -1.01 -9.49 -16.93
CA ASP A 211 -1.03 -10.95 -16.90
C ASP A 211 0.17 -11.56 -16.16
N ASP A 212 0.87 -10.78 -15.34
CA ASP A 212 1.93 -11.28 -14.47
C ASP A 212 1.34 -12.25 -13.43
N PRO A 213 1.80 -13.52 -13.33
CA PRO A 213 1.29 -14.47 -12.35
C PRO A 213 1.50 -14.01 -10.91
N TYR A 214 0.55 -14.30 -10.04
CA TYR A 214 0.72 -14.16 -8.60
C TYR A 214 1.64 -15.28 -8.07
N LYS A 215 2.67 -14.92 -7.27
CA LYS A 215 3.69 -15.86 -6.79
C LYS A 215 3.76 -15.95 -5.26
N GLY A 216 2.94 -15.17 -4.56
CA GLY A 216 2.85 -15.16 -3.09
C GLY A 216 3.18 -13.81 -2.46
N THR A 217 4.30 -13.19 -2.80
CA THR A 217 4.80 -11.98 -2.12
C THR A 217 4.17 -10.69 -2.62
N ALA A 218 4.28 -10.40 -3.94
CA ALA A 218 3.73 -9.17 -4.50
C ALA A 218 2.21 -9.16 -4.45
N GLU A 219 1.62 -8.01 -4.16
CA GLU A 219 0.17 -7.82 -4.08
C GLU A 219 -0.50 -7.73 -5.44
N PHE A 220 -1.62 -7.06 -5.57
CA PHE A 220 -2.56 -7.26 -6.65
C PHE A 220 -2.79 -5.99 -7.45
N TYR A 221 -3.19 -6.17 -8.70
CA TYR A 221 -3.69 -5.07 -9.50
C TYR A 221 -5.04 -5.45 -10.07
N MET A 222 -6.10 -4.80 -9.59
CA MET A 222 -7.48 -5.18 -9.86
C MET A 222 -8.28 -4.02 -10.44
N GLY A 223 -9.15 -4.34 -11.40
CA GLY A 223 -10.08 -3.41 -12.01
C GLY A 223 -11.31 -3.15 -11.13
N TYR A 224 -11.98 -2.03 -11.34
CA TYR A 224 -13.25 -1.71 -10.69
C TYR A 224 -14.41 -2.46 -11.32
N ALA A 225 -15.33 -2.94 -10.47
CA ALA A 225 -16.46 -3.76 -10.87
C ALA A 225 -17.65 -3.59 -9.92
N ASN A 226 -18.83 -4.07 -10.33
CA ASN A 226 -19.97 -4.29 -9.45
C ASN A 226 -20.07 -5.77 -9.08
N TYR A 227 -20.53 -6.03 -7.86
CA TYR A 227 -20.68 -7.38 -7.32
C TYR A 227 -22.09 -7.60 -6.77
N ASP A 228 -22.73 -8.67 -7.21
CA ASP A 228 -23.96 -9.26 -6.65
C ASP A 228 -23.59 -10.68 -6.20
N VAL A 229 -23.51 -10.89 -4.88
CA VAL A 229 -22.88 -12.08 -4.31
C VAL A 229 -23.85 -12.79 -3.37
N ALA A 230 -24.02 -14.10 -3.56
CA ALA A 230 -24.78 -14.98 -2.69
C ALA A 230 -23.86 -16.03 -2.05
N LEU A 231 -23.71 -15.99 -0.74
CA LEU A 231 -22.88 -16.90 0.06
C LEU A 231 -23.76 -17.82 0.91
N THR A 232 -23.67 -19.12 0.67
CA THR A 232 -24.38 -20.14 1.43
C THR A 232 -23.46 -20.79 2.44
N VAL A 233 -23.84 -20.75 3.72
CA VAL A 233 -23.11 -21.32 4.85
C VAL A 233 -24.08 -22.01 5.80
N PRO A 234 -23.61 -22.86 6.73
CA PRO A 234 -24.50 -23.42 7.76
C PRO A 234 -25.19 -22.34 8.58
N GLU A 235 -26.41 -22.60 9.04
CA GLU A 235 -27.09 -21.70 9.98
C GLU A 235 -26.29 -21.52 11.28
N GLY A 236 -26.35 -20.33 11.86
CA GLY A 236 -25.56 -19.98 13.05
C GLY A 236 -24.18 -19.38 12.73
N TRP A 237 -23.74 -19.45 11.49
CA TRP A 237 -22.49 -18.83 11.02
C TRP A 237 -22.72 -17.36 10.66
N LEU A 238 -21.85 -16.46 11.15
CA LEU A 238 -21.89 -15.03 10.85
C LEU A 238 -20.89 -14.71 9.76
N ILE A 239 -21.27 -13.83 8.85
CA ILE A 239 -20.46 -13.37 7.73
C ILE A 239 -20.23 -11.86 7.83
N GLY A 240 -18.94 -11.44 7.85
CA GLY A 240 -18.52 -10.10 7.46
C GLY A 240 -18.00 -10.15 6.04
N ALA A 241 -18.42 -9.23 5.16
CA ALA A 241 -18.06 -9.26 3.76
C ALA A 241 -17.92 -7.87 3.15
N THR A 242 -17.29 -7.78 1.98
CA THR A 242 -17.40 -6.64 1.07
C THR A 242 -18.85 -6.39 0.70
N GLY A 243 -19.27 -5.12 0.66
CA GLY A 243 -20.60 -4.73 0.22
C GLY A 243 -21.69 -4.80 1.29
N ALA A 244 -22.81 -4.19 0.99
CA ALA A 244 -23.94 -4.10 1.90
C ALA A 244 -24.78 -5.38 1.89
N LEU A 245 -25.13 -5.90 3.08
CA LEU A 245 -26.03 -7.03 3.24
C LEU A 245 -27.45 -6.67 2.79
N GLN A 246 -28.01 -7.45 1.85
CA GLN A 246 -29.28 -7.16 1.19
C GLN A 246 -30.50 -7.87 1.82
N ASN A 247 -30.28 -8.96 2.56
CA ASN A 247 -31.35 -9.83 3.07
C ASN A 247 -31.23 -10.12 4.56
N ALA A 248 -30.92 -9.10 5.33
CA ALA A 248 -30.82 -9.20 6.79
C ALA A 248 -32.08 -9.81 7.45
N ASP A 249 -33.26 -9.58 6.87
CA ASP A 249 -34.54 -10.12 7.32
C ASP A 249 -34.63 -11.65 7.18
N GLN A 250 -33.91 -12.24 6.24
CA GLN A 250 -33.88 -13.67 5.97
C GLN A 250 -32.78 -14.42 6.75
N VAL A 251 -31.68 -13.76 7.07
CA VAL A 251 -30.49 -14.42 7.64
C VAL A 251 -30.22 -14.08 9.10
N LEU A 252 -30.69 -12.94 9.60
CA LEU A 252 -30.51 -12.52 10.99
C LEU A 252 -31.79 -12.75 11.82
N SER A 253 -31.61 -13.07 13.09
CA SER A 253 -32.74 -13.13 14.03
C SER A 253 -33.37 -11.74 14.22
N PRO A 254 -34.64 -11.65 14.66
CA PRO A 254 -35.29 -10.36 14.97
C PRO A 254 -34.48 -9.52 15.95
N ALA A 255 -33.96 -10.12 17.02
CA ALA A 255 -33.17 -9.42 18.05
C ALA A 255 -31.83 -8.89 17.50
N THR A 256 -31.15 -9.65 16.62
CA THR A 256 -29.93 -9.21 15.97
C THR A 256 -30.21 -8.01 15.05
N ARG A 257 -31.27 -8.05 14.28
CA ARG A 257 -31.69 -6.94 13.40
C ARG A 257 -32.02 -5.67 14.17
N GLU A 258 -32.74 -5.79 15.30
CA GLU A 258 -33.06 -4.65 16.16
C GLU A 258 -31.78 -3.97 16.70
N ARG A 259 -30.81 -4.76 17.17
CA ARG A 259 -29.53 -4.22 17.64
C ARG A 259 -28.74 -3.57 16.52
N LEU A 260 -28.72 -4.18 15.33
CA LEU A 260 -28.06 -3.59 14.15
C LEU A 260 -28.73 -2.26 13.76
N ALA A 261 -30.03 -2.19 13.74
CA ALA A 261 -30.76 -0.93 13.50
C ALA A 261 -30.43 0.14 14.56
N ARG A 262 -30.30 -0.25 15.84
CA ARG A 262 -29.86 0.68 16.89
C ARG A 262 -28.44 1.18 16.66
N ALA A 263 -27.54 0.32 16.23
CA ALA A 263 -26.13 0.69 15.94
C ALA A 263 -26.01 1.78 14.86
N THR A 264 -26.92 1.84 13.88
CA THR A 264 -26.92 2.90 12.86
C THR A 264 -27.23 4.29 13.41
N GLN A 265 -27.81 4.38 14.62
CA GLN A 265 -28.27 5.64 15.23
C GLN A 265 -27.34 6.16 16.33
N THR A 266 -26.26 5.43 16.65
CA THR A 266 -25.39 5.78 17.77
C THR A 266 -23.91 5.75 17.38
N ARG A 267 -23.11 6.51 18.13
CA ARG A 267 -21.64 6.44 18.10
C ARG A 267 -21.06 5.55 19.22
N GLU A 268 -21.93 5.05 20.09
CA GLU A 268 -21.55 4.07 21.10
C GLU A 268 -21.48 2.68 20.47
N THR A 269 -20.56 1.85 20.97
CA THR A 269 -20.47 0.44 20.53
C THR A 269 -21.70 -0.33 20.97
N VAL A 270 -22.36 -0.97 20.03
CA VAL A 270 -23.50 -1.87 20.27
C VAL A 270 -23.03 -3.30 20.06
N HIS A 271 -23.18 -4.15 21.07
CA HIS A 271 -22.96 -5.59 20.94
C HIS A 271 -24.12 -6.21 20.14
N ILE A 272 -23.89 -6.49 18.87
CA ILE A 272 -24.91 -7.05 17.96
C ILE A 272 -25.13 -8.54 18.27
N VAL A 273 -24.04 -9.28 18.47
CA VAL A 273 -24.04 -10.68 18.89
C VAL A 273 -23.06 -10.87 20.04
N ALA A 274 -23.56 -11.08 21.25
CA ALA A 274 -22.77 -11.44 22.41
C ALA A 274 -22.56 -12.97 22.49
N ASP A 275 -21.67 -13.42 23.38
CA ASP A 275 -21.25 -14.82 23.47
C ASP A 275 -22.41 -15.82 23.68
N ALA A 276 -23.34 -15.53 24.60
CA ALA A 276 -24.48 -16.38 24.86
C ALA A 276 -25.55 -16.38 23.75
N GLU A 277 -25.41 -15.47 22.79
CA GLU A 277 -26.39 -15.24 21.73
C GLU A 277 -25.96 -15.85 20.39
N ARG A 278 -24.76 -16.46 20.31
CA ARG A 278 -24.29 -17.13 19.08
C ARG A 278 -25.19 -18.32 18.71
N GLY A 279 -25.20 -18.64 17.42
CA GLY A 279 -25.84 -19.84 16.87
C GLY A 279 -27.20 -19.60 16.20
N ALA A 280 -27.71 -20.67 15.62
CA ALA A 280 -28.94 -20.70 14.85
C ALA A 280 -30.20 -20.41 15.73
N GLY A 281 -31.07 -19.54 15.26
CA GLY A 281 -32.25 -19.10 15.98
C GLY A 281 -31.99 -18.07 17.10
N LYS A 282 -30.70 -17.75 17.37
CA LYS A 282 -30.27 -16.70 18.32
C LYS A 282 -29.66 -15.54 17.57
N ALA A 283 -28.43 -15.69 17.02
CA ALA A 283 -27.79 -14.68 16.20
C ALA A 283 -28.37 -14.65 14.79
N THR A 284 -28.47 -15.81 14.16
CA THR A 284 -29.03 -15.96 12.81
C THR A 284 -30.46 -16.51 12.87
N ALA A 285 -31.19 -16.38 11.77
CA ALA A 285 -32.40 -17.13 11.52
C ALA A 285 -32.10 -18.65 11.45
N ARG A 286 -33.12 -19.47 11.35
CA ARG A 286 -33.03 -20.88 10.96
C ARG A 286 -33.24 -21.00 9.47
N GLY A 287 -32.43 -21.79 8.81
CA GLY A 287 -32.46 -22.00 7.35
C GLY A 287 -33.10 -23.32 6.96
N SER A 288 -33.64 -23.39 5.74
CA SER A 288 -34.05 -24.66 5.15
C SER A 288 -32.85 -25.57 4.96
N GLY A 289 -32.97 -26.82 5.43
CA GLY A 289 -31.84 -27.77 5.36
C GLY A 289 -30.62 -27.38 6.22
N GLY A 290 -30.81 -26.51 7.21
CA GLY A 290 -29.70 -26.09 8.12
C GLY A 290 -28.69 -25.13 7.48
N GLN A 291 -29.05 -24.47 6.40
CA GLN A 291 -28.19 -23.51 5.68
C GLN A 291 -28.88 -22.17 5.48
N LEU A 292 -28.09 -21.09 5.39
CA LEU A 292 -28.52 -19.72 5.11
C LEU A 292 -27.74 -19.16 3.94
N THR A 293 -28.41 -18.46 3.03
CA THR A 293 -27.78 -17.76 1.92
C THR A 293 -27.79 -16.26 2.18
N TRP A 294 -26.61 -15.71 2.42
CA TRP A 294 -26.38 -14.28 2.65
C TRP A 294 -26.16 -13.59 1.30
N ARG A 295 -26.82 -12.46 1.05
CA ARG A 295 -26.71 -11.71 -0.20
C ARG A 295 -26.08 -10.37 0.04
N TYR A 296 -25.03 -10.07 -0.72
CA TYR A 296 -24.28 -8.82 -0.65
C TYR A 296 -24.24 -8.11 -2.00
N ARG A 297 -24.24 -6.79 -1.95
CA ARG A 297 -24.04 -5.96 -3.14
C ARG A 297 -22.96 -4.92 -2.88
N ALA A 298 -22.00 -4.81 -3.82
CA ALA A 298 -20.98 -3.77 -3.82
C ALA A 298 -20.89 -3.15 -5.21
N GLU A 299 -20.70 -1.85 -5.28
CA GLU A 299 -20.62 -1.11 -6.54
C GLU A 299 -19.30 -0.39 -6.64
N ASN A 300 -18.70 -0.46 -7.83
CA ASN A 300 -17.46 0.22 -8.19
C ASN A 300 -16.32 -0.04 -7.21
N VAL A 301 -16.08 -1.31 -6.89
CA VAL A 301 -15.00 -1.78 -6.00
C VAL A 301 -14.08 -2.74 -6.73
N ARG A 302 -12.88 -2.96 -6.19
CA ARG A 302 -11.82 -3.72 -6.86
C ARG A 302 -11.89 -5.22 -6.64
N ASP A 303 -12.50 -5.67 -5.53
CA ASP A 303 -12.54 -7.09 -5.14
C ASP A 303 -13.73 -7.37 -4.23
N PHE A 304 -13.94 -8.66 -3.91
CA PHE A 304 -14.92 -9.13 -2.95
C PHE A 304 -14.32 -10.21 -2.06
N ALA A 305 -14.19 -9.91 -0.76
CA ALA A 305 -13.73 -10.85 0.25
C ALA A 305 -14.75 -11.03 1.37
N PHE A 306 -14.63 -12.11 2.14
CA PHE A 306 -15.47 -12.35 3.31
C PHE A 306 -14.78 -13.19 4.38
N GLY A 307 -15.10 -12.88 5.64
CA GLY A 307 -14.74 -13.67 6.79
C GLY A 307 -15.98 -14.33 7.38
N VAL A 308 -15.89 -15.58 7.81
CA VAL A 308 -17.05 -16.34 8.29
C VAL A 308 -16.68 -17.29 9.44
N SER A 309 -17.52 -17.36 10.48
CA SER A 309 -17.33 -18.24 11.64
C SER A 309 -18.63 -18.40 12.42
N ASP A 310 -18.80 -19.56 13.09
CA ASP A 310 -19.81 -19.78 14.12
C ASP A 310 -19.34 -19.30 15.51
N GLN A 311 -18.05 -18.92 15.62
CA GLN A 311 -17.45 -18.40 16.86
C GLN A 311 -17.49 -16.88 16.97
N TYR A 312 -17.89 -16.15 15.93
CA TYR A 312 -17.86 -14.70 15.97
C TYR A 312 -18.81 -14.07 16.98
N LEU A 313 -18.27 -13.14 17.75
CA LEU A 313 -18.97 -12.01 18.33
C LEU A 313 -19.05 -10.91 17.27
N TRP A 314 -20.05 -10.05 17.39
CA TRP A 314 -20.23 -8.94 16.45
C TRP A 314 -20.54 -7.67 17.21
N ASP A 315 -19.67 -6.68 17.05
CA ASP A 315 -19.88 -5.32 17.56
C ASP A 315 -20.06 -4.35 16.38
N ALA A 316 -20.84 -3.30 16.60
CA ALA A 316 -21.02 -2.25 15.61
C ALA A 316 -21.19 -0.87 16.25
N THR A 317 -20.81 0.16 15.48
CA THR A 317 -20.97 1.58 15.78
C THR A 317 -21.05 2.38 14.49
N THR A 318 -21.13 3.73 14.55
CA THR A 318 -20.99 4.58 13.37
C THR A 318 -19.78 5.48 13.47
N ALA A 319 -19.16 5.77 12.32
CA ALA A 319 -18.09 6.76 12.15
C ALA A 319 -18.60 7.95 11.34
N THR A 320 -18.21 9.16 11.69
CA THR A 320 -18.49 10.39 10.93
C THR A 320 -17.46 10.54 9.82
N VAL A 321 -17.89 10.66 8.55
CA VAL A 321 -17.01 10.63 7.40
C VAL A 321 -16.90 11.96 6.63
N GLY A 322 -17.66 12.96 6.98
CA GLY A 322 -17.75 14.24 6.25
C GLY A 322 -19.00 14.29 5.38
N ASP A 323 -19.09 15.29 4.54
CA ASP A 323 -20.24 15.56 3.68
C ASP A 323 -20.03 14.87 2.32
N LEU A 324 -20.79 13.82 2.04
CA LEU A 324 -20.69 13.03 0.80
C LEU A 324 -21.68 13.49 -0.27
N ASP A 325 -22.84 14.04 0.14
CA ASP A 325 -23.93 14.42 -0.76
C ASP A 325 -24.09 15.93 -0.96
N SER A 326 -23.19 16.72 -0.36
CA SER A 326 -23.17 18.20 -0.42
C SER A 326 -24.37 18.88 0.22
N ASP A 327 -24.99 18.26 1.22
CA ASP A 327 -26.08 18.83 2.01
C ASP A 327 -25.60 19.69 3.20
N THR A 328 -24.28 19.87 3.35
CA THR A 328 -23.57 20.59 4.42
C THR A 328 -23.60 19.91 5.79
N LYS A 329 -24.11 18.70 5.90
CA LYS A 329 -24.06 17.89 7.12
C LYS A 329 -23.10 16.73 6.97
N PRO A 330 -22.46 16.32 8.06
CA PRO A 330 -21.58 15.16 8.00
C PRO A 330 -22.38 13.86 7.91
N ASP A 331 -22.03 13.06 6.95
CA ASP A 331 -22.50 11.69 6.78
C ASP A 331 -21.87 10.72 7.79
N ARG A 332 -22.46 9.55 7.91
CA ARG A 332 -21.96 8.47 8.75
C ARG A 332 -21.90 7.17 7.97
N THR A 333 -20.85 6.41 8.25
CA THR A 333 -20.72 5.02 7.78
C THR A 333 -20.83 4.06 8.97
N LEU A 334 -21.28 2.84 8.71
CA LEU A 334 -21.40 1.81 9.74
C LEU A 334 -20.05 1.10 9.92
N ILE A 335 -19.66 0.89 11.16
CA ILE A 335 -18.47 0.14 11.53
C ILE A 335 -18.89 -1.21 12.07
N HIS A 336 -18.28 -2.28 11.56
CA HIS A 336 -18.46 -3.63 12.07
C HIS A 336 -17.15 -4.22 12.55
N THR A 337 -17.19 -5.00 13.62
CA THR A 337 -16.07 -5.84 14.01
C THR A 337 -16.58 -7.25 14.37
N PHE A 338 -15.89 -8.24 13.80
CA PHE A 338 -16.18 -9.65 14.03
C PHE A 338 -14.95 -10.30 14.65
N TYR A 339 -15.12 -10.93 15.81
CA TYR A 339 -13.98 -11.54 16.50
C TYR A 339 -14.41 -12.68 17.41
N ARG A 340 -13.49 -13.61 17.68
CA ARG A 340 -13.72 -14.74 18.59
C ARG A 340 -13.70 -14.29 20.05
N PRO A 341 -14.47 -14.92 20.97
CA PRO A 341 -14.45 -14.61 22.40
C PRO A 341 -13.05 -14.63 23.01
N SER A 342 -12.19 -15.55 22.58
CA SER A 342 -10.80 -15.69 23.03
C SER A 342 -9.95 -14.44 22.74
N ARG A 343 -10.34 -13.61 21.78
CA ARG A 343 -9.60 -12.40 21.39
C ARG A 343 -9.85 -11.19 22.31
N ARG A 344 -10.83 -11.26 23.21
CA ARG A 344 -11.05 -10.18 24.21
C ARG A 344 -9.80 -9.91 25.05
N GLN A 345 -9.07 -10.95 25.43
CA GLN A 345 -7.81 -10.79 26.16
C GLN A 345 -6.75 -9.97 25.41
N TRP A 346 -6.94 -9.74 24.10
CA TRP A 346 -6.05 -8.98 23.22
C TRP A 346 -6.70 -7.66 22.77
N ALA A 347 -7.64 -7.16 23.55
CA ALA A 347 -8.37 -5.89 23.36
C ALA A 347 -9.26 -5.83 22.10
N TRP A 348 -9.72 -6.96 21.57
CA TRP A 348 -10.66 -6.96 20.46
C TRP A 348 -12.05 -6.40 20.83
N ASP A 349 -12.40 -6.36 22.10
CA ASP A 349 -13.59 -5.64 22.60
C ASP A 349 -13.49 -4.10 22.41
N GLN A 350 -12.30 -3.58 22.09
CA GLN A 350 -12.06 -2.18 21.71
C GLN A 350 -12.00 -1.97 20.17
N SER A 351 -12.06 -3.04 19.39
CA SER A 351 -11.84 -2.98 17.94
C SER A 351 -12.81 -2.07 17.20
N ALA A 352 -14.08 -2.01 17.61
CA ALA A 352 -15.09 -1.11 17.05
C ALA A 352 -14.69 0.37 17.23
N ARG A 353 -14.16 0.74 18.41
CA ARG A 353 -13.65 2.08 18.69
C ARG A 353 -12.41 2.39 17.86
N TYR A 354 -11.52 1.41 17.69
CA TYR A 354 -10.31 1.58 16.88
C TYR A 354 -10.66 1.80 15.41
N ALA A 355 -11.55 1.01 14.87
CA ALA A 355 -12.02 1.16 13.49
C ALA A 355 -12.80 2.47 13.28
N GLN A 356 -13.66 2.86 14.24
CA GLN A 356 -14.36 4.15 14.23
C GLN A 356 -13.36 5.31 14.14
N HIS A 357 -12.37 5.36 15.04
CA HIS A 357 -11.35 6.40 15.03
C HIS A 357 -10.56 6.42 13.72
N SER A 358 -10.17 5.25 13.21
CA SER A 358 -9.41 5.12 11.96
C SER A 358 -10.15 5.76 10.79
N ILE A 359 -11.43 5.42 10.62
CA ILE A 359 -12.27 5.96 9.54
C ILE A 359 -12.52 7.47 9.71
N GLU A 360 -12.81 7.93 10.93
CA GLU A 360 -13.03 9.36 11.20
C GLU A 360 -11.78 10.20 10.97
N PHE A 361 -10.65 9.74 11.49
CA PHE A 361 -9.39 10.42 11.32
C PHE A 361 -8.98 10.52 9.84
N LEU A 362 -8.99 9.38 9.12
CA LEU A 362 -8.56 9.33 7.73
C LEU A 362 -9.53 10.08 6.81
N SER A 363 -10.83 10.05 7.07
CA SER A 363 -11.82 10.87 6.36
C SER A 363 -11.53 12.37 6.49
N SER A 364 -11.13 12.82 7.67
CA SER A 364 -10.73 14.22 7.92
C SER A 364 -9.37 14.56 7.33
N TYR A 365 -8.41 13.64 7.41
CA TYR A 365 -7.03 13.85 6.97
C TYR A 365 -6.91 13.85 5.44
N LEU A 366 -7.58 12.91 4.77
CA LEU A 366 -7.57 12.72 3.31
C LEU A 366 -8.83 13.34 2.67
N TRP A 367 -9.89 12.54 2.53
CA TRP A 367 -11.21 12.93 2.02
C TRP A 367 -12.27 11.98 2.56
N PRO A 368 -13.58 12.32 2.50
CA PRO A 368 -14.67 11.51 3.06
C PRO A 368 -14.64 10.05 2.59
N TYR A 369 -14.84 9.11 3.52
CA TYR A 369 -14.98 7.68 3.25
C TYR A 369 -16.32 7.40 2.56
N PRO A 370 -16.35 6.85 1.32
CA PRO A 370 -17.58 6.82 0.53
C PRO A 370 -18.40 5.54 0.68
N TYR A 371 -17.84 4.50 1.32
CA TYR A 371 -18.51 3.20 1.37
C TYR A 371 -19.52 3.10 2.51
N PRO A 372 -20.57 2.22 2.40
CA PRO A 372 -21.66 2.12 3.37
C PRO A 372 -21.23 1.55 4.73
N HIS A 373 -20.11 0.85 4.78
CA HIS A 373 -19.54 0.32 6.02
C HIS A 373 -18.04 0.13 5.93
N ALA A 374 -17.40 -0.06 7.10
CA ALA A 374 -16.03 -0.54 7.22
C ALA A 374 -16.00 -1.67 8.26
N THR A 375 -15.35 -2.78 7.95
CA THR A 375 -15.38 -4.00 8.76
C THR A 375 -13.98 -4.48 9.08
N ALA A 376 -13.69 -4.69 10.37
CA ALA A 376 -12.49 -5.37 10.82
C ALA A 376 -12.83 -6.78 11.32
N VAL A 377 -12.13 -7.78 10.82
CA VAL A 377 -12.38 -9.20 11.10
C VAL A 377 -11.17 -9.85 11.75
N ASP A 378 -11.37 -10.50 12.91
CA ASP A 378 -10.41 -11.48 13.45
C ASP A 378 -10.36 -12.67 12.48
N GLY A 379 -9.37 -12.66 11.63
CA GLY A 379 -9.13 -13.69 10.64
C GLY A 379 -8.18 -14.78 11.13
N VAL A 380 -7.55 -15.46 10.20
CA VAL A 380 -6.47 -16.41 10.48
C VAL A 380 -5.18 -15.67 10.83
N THR A 381 -4.30 -16.32 11.59
CA THR A 381 -3.05 -15.68 12.07
C THR A 381 -2.16 -15.24 10.91
N SER A 382 -2.13 -16.01 9.83
CA SER A 382 -1.32 -15.72 8.64
C SER A 382 -1.80 -14.53 7.80
N CYS A 383 -3.03 -14.02 8.01
CA CYS A 383 -3.41 -12.74 7.41
C CYS A 383 -2.48 -11.63 7.88
N ALA A 384 -2.10 -11.62 9.16
CA ALA A 384 -1.34 -10.59 9.87
C ALA A 384 -1.98 -9.18 9.78
N GLY A 385 -2.30 -8.74 8.61
CA GLY A 385 -3.09 -7.63 8.12
C GLY A 385 -3.29 -7.83 6.63
N MET A 386 -4.52 -7.60 6.14
CA MET A 386 -4.81 -7.59 4.70
C MET A 386 -6.11 -6.83 4.42
N GLU A 387 -6.04 -5.97 3.44
CA GLU A 387 -7.10 -5.09 3.01
C GLU A 387 -7.92 -5.68 1.86
N TYR A 388 -9.23 -5.44 1.92
CA TYR A 388 -10.18 -5.66 0.83
C TYR A 388 -11.22 -4.55 0.88
N PRO A 389 -11.94 -4.24 -0.20
CA PRO A 389 -12.91 -3.17 -0.16
C PRO A 389 -13.92 -3.36 0.99
N MET A 390 -14.00 -2.39 1.89
CA MET A 390 -14.90 -2.36 3.06
C MET A 390 -14.63 -3.41 4.16
N ILE A 391 -13.68 -4.33 3.99
CA ILE A 391 -13.37 -5.38 4.97
C ILE A 391 -11.87 -5.62 5.05
N THR A 392 -11.38 -5.87 6.26
CA THR A 392 -9.97 -6.19 6.50
C THR A 392 -9.84 -7.50 7.27
N CYS A 393 -8.85 -8.31 6.90
CA CYS A 393 -8.45 -9.47 7.68
C CYS A 393 -7.36 -9.08 8.67
N ILE A 394 -7.61 -9.23 9.97
CA ILE A 394 -6.65 -8.90 11.02
C ILE A 394 -6.38 -10.17 11.84
N GLY A 395 -5.12 -10.57 11.91
CA GLY A 395 -4.73 -11.78 12.61
C GLY A 395 -3.50 -11.61 13.49
N GLY A 396 -3.39 -12.41 14.55
CA GLY A 396 -2.17 -12.52 15.33
C GLY A 396 -1.84 -11.38 16.30
N GLN A 397 -2.61 -10.31 16.33
CA GLN A 397 -2.37 -9.14 17.20
C GLN A 397 -2.74 -9.46 18.65
N ARG A 398 -1.83 -9.18 19.61
CA ARG A 398 -1.95 -9.63 21.01
C ARG A 398 -1.92 -8.54 22.06
N ASP A 399 -1.97 -7.27 21.64
CA ASP A 399 -2.03 -6.10 22.54
C ASP A 399 -2.75 -4.92 21.87
N THR A 400 -3.11 -3.94 22.68
CA THR A 400 -3.87 -2.77 22.25
C THR A 400 -3.19 -1.94 21.18
N LEU A 401 -1.87 -1.73 21.31
CA LEU A 401 -1.11 -0.88 20.39
C LEU A 401 -0.95 -1.53 19.02
N THR A 402 -0.59 -2.81 18.99
CA THR A 402 -0.44 -3.56 17.75
C THR A 402 -1.78 -3.79 17.07
N LEU A 403 -2.85 -4.09 17.81
CA LEU A 403 -4.18 -4.24 17.24
C LEU A 403 -4.67 -2.93 16.59
N TYR A 404 -4.57 -1.80 17.31
CA TYR A 404 -4.94 -0.51 16.74
C TYR A 404 -4.05 -0.16 15.53
N SER A 405 -2.73 -0.43 15.62
CA SER A 405 -1.77 -0.17 14.54
C SER A 405 -2.17 -0.89 13.25
N VAL A 406 -2.57 -2.16 13.32
CA VAL A 406 -3.00 -2.92 12.15
C VAL A 406 -4.37 -2.46 11.68
N ILE A 407 -5.35 -2.24 12.59
CA ILE A 407 -6.68 -1.74 12.19
C ILE A 407 -6.60 -0.42 11.42
N VAL A 408 -5.78 0.56 11.89
CA VAL A 408 -5.67 1.86 11.21
C VAL A 408 -4.87 1.76 9.91
N HIS A 409 -3.97 0.78 9.77
CA HIS A 409 -3.27 0.48 8.53
C HIS A 409 -4.23 -0.11 7.50
N GLU A 410 -4.85 -1.24 7.82
CA GLU A 410 -5.72 -1.98 6.91
C GLU A 410 -6.95 -1.16 6.47
N LEU A 411 -7.54 -0.38 7.39
CA LEU A 411 -8.61 0.55 7.02
C LEU A 411 -8.07 1.78 6.27
N GLY A 412 -6.79 2.11 6.39
CA GLY A 412 -6.11 3.14 5.61
C GLY A 412 -6.05 2.82 4.13
N HIS A 413 -5.92 1.54 3.79
CA HIS A 413 -5.96 1.04 2.41
C HIS A 413 -7.29 1.31 1.70
N MET A 414 -8.36 1.65 2.42
CA MET A 414 -9.61 2.06 1.79
C MET A 414 -9.46 3.32 0.94
N TRP A 415 -8.41 4.12 1.14
CA TRP A 415 -8.04 5.26 0.28
C TRP A 415 -7.01 4.85 -0.78
N PHE A 416 -5.97 4.11 -0.38
CA PHE A 416 -4.92 3.57 -1.24
C PHE A 416 -4.73 2.08 -0.90
N PRO A 417 -5.05 1.11 -1.77
CA PRO A 417 -5.39 1.26 -3.20
C PRO A 417 -6.89 1.22 -3.51
N MET A 418 -7.81 1.09 -2.52
CA MET A 418 -9.22 0.76 -2.81
C MET A 418 -9.93 1.85 -3.60
N GLN A 419 -9.71 3.13 -3.27
CA GLN A 419 -10.29 4.25 -4.02
C GLN A 419 -9.35 4.80 -5.10
N VAL A 420 -8.03 4.75 -4.88
CA VAL A 420 -7.01 5.19 -5.84
C VAL A 420 -6.19 3.96 -6.25
N GLY A 421 -6.67 3.27 -7.28
CA GLY A 421 -6.31 1.90 -7.62
C GLY A 421 -4.98 1.75 -8.35
N SER A 422 -3.86 1.91 -7.65
CA SER A 422 -2.51 1.69 -8.19
C SER A 422 -2.22 0.23 -8.53
N ASP A 423 -1.20 0.01 -9.36
CA ASP A 423 -0.61 -1.30 -9.62
C ASP A 423 0.35 -1.64 -8.45
N GLU A 424 -0.17 -2.31 -7.43
CA GLU A 424 0.55 -2.69 -6.22
C GLU A 424 1.70 -3.65 -6.53
N LYS A 425 1.50 -4.51 -7.52
CA LYS A 425 2.49 -5.50 -7.91
C LYS A 425 3.78 -4.89 -8.43
N ARG A 426 3.66 -3.81 -9.21
CA ARG A 426 4.81 -3.10 -9.78
C ARG A 426 5.30 -1.98 -8.88
N PHE A 427 4.42 -1.39 -8.08
CA PHE A 427 4.67 -0.16 -7.33
C PHE A 427 4.07 -0.24 -5.92
N ALA A 428 4.48 -1.25 -5.14
CA ALA A 428 3.98 -1.52 -3.79
C ALA A 428 4.01 -0.28 -2.87
N TRP A 429 4.90 0.68 -3.11
CA TRP A 429 4.98 1.92 -2.35
C TRP A 429 3.76 2.84 -2.49
N GLN A 430 3.00 2.75 -3.62
CA GLN A 430 1.79 3.56 -3.82
C GLN A 430 0.61 3.07 -2.99
N ASP A 431 0.68 1.86 -2.55
CA ASP A 431 -0.24 1.18 -1.67
C ASP A 431 0.28 1.25 -0.23
N GLU A 432 1.24 0.42 0.11
CA GLU A 432 1.75 0.21 1.46
C GLU A 432 2.43 1.44 2.05
N GLY A 433 3.20 2.14 1.24
CA GLY A 433 3.97 3.28 1.72
C GLY A 433 3.11 4.51 2.00
N LEU A 434 2.12 4.79 1.14
CA LEU A 434 1.15 5.86 1.39
C LEU A 434 0.29 5.53 2.60
N THR A 435 -0.14 4.27 2.73
CA THR A 435 -0.92 3.80 3.87
C THR A 435 -0.10 3.79 5.16
N ARG A 436 1.18 3.41 5.11
CA ARG A 436 2.10 3.51 6.26
C ARG A 436 2.29 4.94 6.75
N PHE A 437 2.40 5.89 5.84
CA PHE A 437 2.43 7.32 6.18
C PHE A 437 1.12 7.74 6.86
N ASN A 438 -0.04 7.40 6.29
CA ASN A 438 -1.36 7.72 6.83
C ASN A 438 -1.59 7.07 8.21
N GLN A 439 -1.21 5.80 8.37
CA GLN A 439 -1.20 5.07 9.64
C GLN A 439 -0.42 5.84 10.71
N SER A 440 0.78 6.34 10.36
CA SER A 440 1.62 7.09 11.31
C SER A 440 0.90 8.34 11.83
N GLN A 441 0.21 9.07 10.95
CA GLN A 441 -0.59 10.24 11.35
C GLN A 441 -1.73 9.84 12.31
N GLY A 442 -2.47 8.78 11.98
CA GLY A 442 -3.57 8.27 12.81
C GLY A 442 -3.10 7.79 14.18
N MET A 443 -2.01 7.05 14.23
CA MET A 443 -1.44 6.55 15.47
C MET A 443 -0.94 7.68 16.40
N GLN A 444 -0.25 8.68 15.85
CA GLN A 444 0.23 9.83 16.61
C GLN A 444 -0.92 10.72 17.11
N GLN A 445 -2.04 10.75 16.39
CA GLN A 445 -3.24 11.45 16.84
C GLN A 445 -3.93 10.71 17.99
N PHE A 446 -4.04 9.39 17.92
CA PHE A 446 -4.71 8.56 18.91
C PHE A 446 -3.87 8.39 20.20
N TYR A 447 -2.58 8.05 20.04
CA TYR A 447 -1.62 7.86 21.12
C TYR A 447 -0.67 9.06 21.20
N LYS A 448 -0.96 10.00 22.09
CA LYS A 448 -0.10 11.20 22.29
C LYS A 448 1.30 10.82 22.73
N GLY A 449 2.30 11.42 22.10
CA GLY A 449 3.72 11.18 22.40
C GLY A 449 4.35 9.99 21.65
N LEU A 450 3.58 9.26 20.84
CA LEU A 450 4.11 8.22 19.98
C LEU A 450 4.80 8.84 18.75
N ASP A 451 6.06 8.46 18.47
CA ASP A 451 6.83 8.89 17.29
C ASP A 451 6.90 7.77 16.25
N ARG A 452 5.83 7.60 15.48
CA ARG A 452 5.79 6.58 14.41
C ARG A 452 6.57 7.00 13.16
N GLU A 453 6.66 8.28 12.90
CA GLU A 453 7.48 8.81 11.79
C GLU A 453 8.97 8.57 12.06
N GLY A 454 9.41 8.81 13.31
CA GLY A 454 10.77 8.50 13.75
C GLY A 454 11.08 7.01 13.66
N GLN A 455 10.15 6.14 14.06
CA GLN A 455 10.33 4.68 13.96
C GLN A 455 10.48 4.22 12.49
N ALA A 456 9.67 4.73 11.56
CA ALA A 456 9.79 4.41 10.15
C ALA A 456 11.15 4.85 9.58
N ARG A 457 11.57 6.09 9.91
CA ARG A 457 12.90 6.60 9.54
C ARG A 457 14.03 5.72 10.08
N ASP A 458 13.97 5.33 11.35
CA ASP A 458 15.00 4.53 11.99
C ASP A 458 15.09 3.11 11.39
N ASN A 459 13.96 2.51 11.01
CA ASN A 459 13.93 1.23 10.29
C ASN A 459 14.60 1.34 8.92
N TYR A 460 14.23 2.37 8.14
CA TYR A 460 14.85 2.66 6.86
C TYR A 460 16.36 2.86 7.00
N GLN A 461 16.80 3.72 7.91
CA GLN A 461 18.21 4.00 8.13
C GLN A 461 19.01 2.77 8.56
N ARG A 462 18.41 1.89 9.37
CA ARG A 462 19.05 0.64 9.80
C ARG A 462 19.30 -0.28 8.62
N LEU A 463 18.33 -0.45 7.71
CA LEU A 463 18.50 -1.25 6.50
C LEU A 463 19.54 -0.64 5.57
N ALA A 464 19.53 0.67 5.37
CA ALA A 464 20.48 1.37 4.51
C ALA A 464 21.92 1.24 5.04
N ARG A 465 22.15 1.42 6.35
CA ARG A 465 23.47 1.20 6.98
C ARG A 465 23.95 -0.25 6.86
N ALA A 466 23.04 -1.21 6.84
CA ALA A 466 23.37 -2.62 6.63
C ALA A 466 23.65 -2.98 5.15
N GLY A 467 23.52 -2.02 4.23
CA GLY A 467 23.70 -2.26 2.79
C GLY A 467 22.56 -3.04 2.13
N GLY A 468 21.40 -3.15 2.81
CA GLY A 468 20.23 -3.88 2.31
C GLY A 468 19.20 -3.01 1.60
N GLU A 469 19.47 -1.71 1.43
CA GLU A 469 18.55 -0.79 0.77
C GLU A 469 18.34 -1.12 -0.70
N VAL A 470 17.13 -0.90 -1.17
CA VAL A 470 16.73 -1.05 -2.58
C VAL A 470 15.93 0.17 -3.04
N GLU A 471 15.86 0.35 -4.36
CA GLU A 471 15.04 1.38 -4.99
C GLU A 471 13.53 1.09 -4.84
N LEU A 472 12.69 2.13 -4.75
CA LEU A 472 11.22 1.99 -4.64
C LEU A 472 10.55 1.56 -5.95
N MET A 473 11.19 1.80 -7.09
CA MET A 473 10.64 1.44 -8.42
C MET A 473 10.87 -0.03 -8.79
N ARG A 474 11.07 -0.87 -7.79
CA ARG A 474 11.26 -2.32 -7.95
C ARG A 474 9.91 -3.03 -7.96
N HIS A 475 9.74 -3.97 -8.88
CA HIS A 475 8.59 -4.87 -8.90
C HIS A 475 8.59 -5.77 -7.65
N GLY A 476 7.42 -5.98 -7.03
CA GLY A 476 7.27 -6.71 -5.76
C GLY A 476 7.88 -8.12 -5.74
N ASP A 477 7.79 -8.84 -6.85
CA ASP A 477 8.39 -10.18 -6.98
C ASP A 477 9.92 -10.17 -7.18
N LEU A 478 10.56 -9.01 -7.29
CA LEU A 478 12.00 -8.86 -7.55
C LEU A 478 12.78 -8.36 -6.34
N TYR A 479 12.14 -8.24 -5.19
CA TYR A 479 12.85 -7.93 -3.95
C TYR A 479 13.72 -9.11 -3.50
N PRO A 480 14.85 -8.86 -2.82
CA PRO A 480 15.70 -9.93 -2.31
C PRO A 480 14.93 -10.87 -1.38
N TYR A 481 15.06 -12.17 -1.62
CA TYR A 481 14.48 -13.21 -0.77
C TYR A 481 15.14 -13.22 0.62
N ASP A 482 14.40 -13.60 1.66
CA ASP A 482 14.85 -13.62 3.06
C ASP A 482 15.43 -12.27 3.56
N SER A 483 14.98 -11.16 2.97
CA SER A 483 15.41 -9.82 3.34
C SER A 483 14.21 -8.98 3.78
N PRO A 484 14.35 -8.10 4.78
CA PRO A 484 13.30 -7.13 5.13
C PRO A 484 13.18 -6.00 4.09
N ALA A 485 13.89 -6.07 2.96
CA ALA A 485 13.95 -5.00 1.97
C ALA A 485 12.58 -4.65 1.38
N TYR A 486 11.72 -5.65 1.12
CA TYR A 486 10.36 -5.40 0.63
C TYR A 486 9.57 -4.53 1.60
N SER A 487 9.41 -4.99 2.85
CA SER A 487 8.61 -4.29 3.86
C SER A 487 9.21 -2.94 4.23
N ILE A 488 10.54 -2.84 4.40
CA ILE A 488 11.16 -1.57 4.78
C ILE A 488 11.16 -0.57 3.63
N ALA A 489 11.42 -0.97 2.39
CA ALA A 489 11.39 -0.05 1.25
C ALA A 489 9.96 0.39 0.95
N SER A 490 9.04 -0.55 0.74
CA SER A 490 7.66 -0.22 0.35
C SER A 490 6.92 0.56 1.42
N TYR A 491 7.12 0.25 2.70
CA TYR A 491 6.45 0.87 3.86
C TYR A 491 7.25 2.04 4.45
N ASP A 492 8.37 1.75 5.10
CA ASP A 492 9.06 2.70 5.99
C ASP A 492 9.88 3.74 5.23
N LYS A 493 10.60 3.36 4.16
CA LYS A 493 11.32 4.32 3.29
C LYS A 493 10.33 5.27 2.62
N MET A 494 9.22 4.73 2.07
CA MET A 494 8.22 5.58 1.43
C MET A 494 7.54 6.51 2.44
N ALA A 495 7.13 6.03 3.62
CA ALA A 495 6.58 6.88 4.67
C ALA A 495 7.58 7.99 5.07
N THR A 496 8.87 7.66 5.18
CA THR A 496 9.96 8.61 5.46
C THR A 496 10.09 9.65 4.34
N ASN A 497 9.98 9.24 3.07
CA ASN A 497 9.99 10.15 1.93
C ASN A 497 8.81 11.13 1.95
N MET A 498 7.61 10.68 2.37
CA MET A 498 6.44 11.55 2.53
C MET A 498 6.63 12.58 3.65
N VAL A 499 7.26 12.18 4.76
CA VAL A 499 7.63 13.11 5.86
C VAL A 499 8.65 14.13 5.36
N ALA A 500 9.68 13.68 4.63
CA ALA A 500 10.69 14.57 4.05
C ALA A 500 10.08 15.55 3.02
N LEU A 501 9.19 15.07 2.17
CA LEU A 501 8.46 15.91 1.21
C LEU A 501 7.58 16.95 1.93
N ARG A 502 6.83 16.53 2.95
CA ARG A 502 6.05 17.44 3.79
C ARG A 502 6.93 18.48 4.46
N GLY A 503 8.09 18.07 4.98
CA GLY A 503 9.10 18.97 5.52
C GLY A 503 9.63 19.96 4.48
N LEU A 504 9.86 19.50 3.25
CA LEU A 504 10.39 20.32 2.16
C LEU A 504 9.42 21.44 1.74
N VAL A 505 8.13 21.10 1.54
CA VAL A 505 7.15 22.03 0.94
C VAL A 505 6.21 22.68 1.95
N GLY A 506 6.21 22.22 3.21
CA GLY A 506 5.32 22.64 4.30
C GLY A 506 3.99 21.87 4.31
N ASP A 507 3.45 21.65 5.51
CA ASP A 507 2.30 20.77 5.76
C ASP A 507 1.04 21.15 4.94
N ARG A 508 0.69 22.43 4.86
CA ARG A 508 -0.50 22.89 4.13
C ARG A 508 -0.40 22.56 2.63
N ARG A 509 0.70 22.93 1.98
CA ARG A 509 0.90 22.70 0.54
C ARG A 509 1.03 21.21 0.21
N PHE A 510 1.69 20.46 1.10
CA PHE A 510 1.77 19.00 0.99
C PHE A 510 0.37 18.37 0.97
N ARG A 511 -0.49 18.73 1.93
CA ARG A 511 -1.85 18.18 2.01
C ARG A 511 -2.73 18.60 0.81
N GLU A 512 -2.58 19.82 0.34
CA GLU A 512 -3.26 20.27 -0.90
C GLU A 512 -2.89 19.38 -2.09
N ALA A 513 -1.60 19.12 -2.32
CA ALA A 513 -1.14 18.28 -3.43
C ALA A 513 -1.55 16.81 -3.25
N TYR A 514 -1.45 16.28 -2.03
CA TYR A 514 -1.79 14.90 -1.72
C TYR A 514 -3.28 14.61 -1.91
N ARG A 515 -4.15 15.51 -1.44
CA ARG A 515 -5.60 15.41 -1.65
C ARG A 515 -5.98 15.59 -3.13
N GLU A 516 -5.31 16.48 -3.84
CA GLU A 516 -5.54 16.69 -5.27
C GLU A 516 -5.15 15.44 -6.08
N TYR A 517 -4.08 14.74 -5.69
CA TYR A 517 -3.75 13.44 -6.30
C TYR A 517 -4.89 12.43 -6.13
N GLY A 518 -5.40 12.25 -4.91
CA GLY A 518 -6.54 11.39 -4.65
C GLY A 518 -7.77 11.78 -5.47
N LYS A 519 -8.12 13.07 -5.49
CA LYS A 519 -9.26 13.60 -6.25
C LYS A 519 -9.17 13.32 -7.75
N ARG A 520 -7.98 13.47 -8.34
CA ARG A 520 -7.76 13.21 -9.78
C ARG A 520 -7.92 11.74 -10.15
N TRP A 521 -7.49 10.87 -9.25
CA TRP A 521 -7.37 9.43 -9.51
C TRP A 521 -8.38 8.58 -8.73
N LEU A 522 -9.38 9.22 -8.13
CA LEU A 522 -10.49 8.53 -7.45
C LEU A 522 -11.16 7.55 -8.42
N THR A 523 -11.23 6.27 -8.01
CA THR A 523 -11.75 5.13 -8.79
C THR A 523 -11.08 4.95 -10.16
N LYS A 524 -9.79 5.28 -10.25
CA LYS A 524 -8.96 5.14 -11.44
C LYS A 524 -7.62 4.47 -11.12
N HIS A 525 -6.82 4.24 -12.14
CA HIS A 525 -5.55 3.55 -12.07
C HIS A 525 -4.37 4.51 -12.34
N PRO A 526 -3.83 5.19 -11.32
CA PRO A 526 -2.66 6.05 -11.49
C PRO A 526 -1.37 5.25 -11.62
N THR A 527 -0.38 5.88 -12.25
CA THR A 527 1.01 5.44 -12.27
C THR A 527 1.86 6.32 -11.35
N PRO A 528 3.13 5.94 -11.05
CA PRO A 528 4.08 6.81 -10.35
C PRO A 528 4.23 8.20 -10.98
N TRP A 529 4.25 8.29 -12.31
CA TRP A 529 4.36 9.57 -13.02
C TRP A 529 3.16 10.48 -12.77
N ASP A 530 1.96 9.93 -12.63
CA ASP A 530 0.75 10.69 -12.29
C ASP A 530 0.85 11.29 -10.89
N PHE A 531 1.42 10.55 -9.93
CA PHE A 531 1.68 11.02 -8.57
C PHE A 531 2.67 12.19 -8.58
N TRP A 532 3.86 12.00 -9.15
CA TRP A 532 4.91 13.03 -9.18
C TRP A 532 4.48 14.27 -9.95
N ASN A 533 3.86 14.11 -11.11
CA ASN A 533 3.37 15.20 -11.93
C ASN A 533 2.27 15.99 -11.23
N THR A 534 1.39 15.34 -10.47
CA THR A 534 0.38 16.03 -9.64
C THR A 534 1.05 16.92 -8.60
N PHE A 535 2.03 16.41 -7.86
CA PHE A 535 2.75 17.23 -6.88
C PHE A 535 3.50 18.38 -7.54
N ASN A 536 4.22 18.13 -8.63
CA ASN A 536 4.92 19.18 -9.37
C ASN A 536 3.97 20.30 -9.82
N GLU A 537 2.82 19.95 -10.40
CA GLU A 537 1.84 20.91 -10.91
C GLU A 537 1.18 21.70 -9.78
N VAL A 538 0.66 21.03 -8.74
CA VAL A 538 -0.04 21.70 -7.63
C VAL A 538 0.91 22.60 -6.84
N LEU A 539 2.14 22.17 -6.65
CA LEU A 539 3.14 22.94 -5.93
C LEU A 539 3.77 24.05 -6.79
N GLY A 540 3.60 24.01 -8.12
CA GLY A 540 4.27 24.93 -9.05
C GLY A 540 5.79 24.81 -8.95
N GLN A 541 6.34 23.63 -8.67
CA GLN A 541 7.75 23.37 -8.47
C GLN A 541 8.20 22.12 -9.22
N ASN A 542 9.37 22.16 -9.81
CA ASN A 542 9.99 20.98 -10.37
C ASN A 542 10.76 20.22 -9.27
N LEU A 543 10.16 19.16 -8.74
CA LEU A 543 10.75 18.28 -7.75
C LEU A 543 11.38 17.02 -8.36
N ASN A 544 11.69 17.00 -9.65
CA ASN A 544 12.23 15.82 -10.32
C ASN A 544 13.55 15.33 -9.70
N TRP A 545 14.36 16.23 -9.15
CA TRP A 545 15.55 15.87 -8.39
C TRP A 545 15.21 15.03 -7.14
N PHE A 546 14.10 15.34 -6.46
CA PHE A 546 13.62 14.62 -5.29
C PHE A 546 13.07 13.24 -5.68
N TRP A 547 12.18 13.21 -6.68
CA TRP A 547 11.63 11.94 -7.20
C TRP A 547 12.73 11.02 -7.70
N ARG A 548 13.67 11.54 -8.48
CA ARG A 548 14.82 10.76 -8.99
C ARG A 548 15.64 10.17 -7.86
N THR A 549 16.01 10.98 -6.88
CA THR A 549 16.86 10.55 -5.77
C THR A 549 16.19 9.49 -4.90
N TRP A 550 14.97 9.75 -4.46
CA TRP A 550 14.36 8.95 -3.40
C TRP A 550 13.56 7.74 -3.89
N TRP A 551 13.23 7.66 -5.17
CA TRP A 551 12.51 6.52 -5.76
C TRP A 551 13.39 5.60 -6.60
N PHE A 552 14.42 6.14 -7.27
CA PHE A 552 15.23 5.36 -8.22
C PHE A 552 16.63 5.04 -7.73
N GLU A 553 17.09 5.71 -6.66
CA GLU A 553 18.46 5.53 -6.15
C GLU A 553 18.43 4.99 -4.70
N THR A 554 19.56 4.41 -4.30
CA THR A 554 19.86 4.01 -2.93
C THR A 554 20.83 4.98 -2.24
N TRP A 555 20.79 6.24 -2.66
CA TRP A 555 21.62 7.29 -2.09
C TRP A 555 21.13 7.70 -0.72
N THR A 556 22.07 8.03 0.16
CA THR A 556 21.79 8.46 1.53
C THR A 556 22.16 9.91 1.74
N LEU A 557 21.41 10.57 2.63
CA LEU A 557 21.67 11.93 3.10
C LEU A 557 22.61 11.86 4.31
N ASP A 558 23.66 12.71 4.33
CA ASP A 558 24.54 12.92 5.49
C ASP A 558 25.08 14.35 5.41
N HIS A 559 24.47 15.28 6.18
CA HIS A 559 24.96 16.62 6.36
C HIS A 559 25.72 16.72 7.69
N ALA A 560 26.85 17.40 7.71
CA ALA A 560 27.63 17.56 8.92
C ALA A 560 27.91 19.04 9.25
N VAL A 561 27.96 19.39 10.54
CA VAL A 561 28.60 20.62 10.99
C VAL A 561 30.10 20.37 10.94
N GLY A 562 30.75 20.89 9.91
CA GLY A 562 32.21 20.80 9.73
C GLY A 562 32.97 21.78 10.62
N GLU A 563 33.91 22.55 10.05
CA GLU A 563 34.74 23.48 10.84
C GLU A 563 33.89 24.66 11.37
N VAL A 564 34.01 24.92 12.68
CA VAL A 564 33.50 26.14 13.32
C VAL A 564 34.68 26.95 13.84
N LYS A 565 34.96 28.11 13.22
CA LYS A 565 36.14 28.95 13.52
C LYS A 565 35.68 30.31 14.01
N ILE A 566 36.05 30.62 15.25
CA ILE A 566 35.78 31.91 15.90
C ILE A 566 37.04 32.76 15.75
N ALA A 567 36.91 33.92 15.12
CA ALA A 567 38.01 34.86 14.92
C ALA A 567 37.52 36.29 15.18
N GLY A 568 37.83 36.82 16.37
CA GLY A 568 37.36 38.11 16.82
C GLY A 568 35.82 38.20 16.81
N ASP A 569 35.27 39.18 16.15
CA ASP A 569 33.82 39.40 16.06
C ASP A 569 33.10 38.54 15.03
N SER A 570 33.83 37.67 14.34
CA SER A 570 33.27 36.80 13.28
C SER A 570 33.45 35.33 13.59
N THR A 571 32.37 34.55 13.38
CA THR A 571 32.38 33.06 13.40
C THR A 571 32.07 32.54 12.02
N SER A 572 32.96 31.72 11.48
CA SER A 572 32.74 30.93 10.23
C SER A 572 32.21 29.56 10.65
N ILE A 573 31.11 29.14 10.00
CA ILE A 573 30.46 27.85 10.20
C ILE A 573 30.38 27.14 8.84
N THR A 574 31.10 26.04 8.70
CA THR A 574 31.08 25.22 7.49
C THR A 574 30.08 24.07 7.68
N ILE A 575 29.24 23.86 6.70
CA ILE A 575 28.34 22.73 6.58
C ILE A 575 28.84 21.87 5.43
N ASP A 576 29.05 20.59 5.70
CA ASP A 576 29.51 19.60 4.75
C ASP A 576 28.36 18.71 4.30
N ASP A 577 28.35 18.39 2.99
CA ASP A 577 27.43 17.42 2.38
C ASP A 577 28.23 16.15 2.06
N LEU A 578 28.15 15.18 2.96
CA LEU A 578 28.93 13.94 2.93
C LEU A 578 28.19 12.82 2.18
N GLY A 579 26.88 12.92 2.09
CA GLY A 579 26.03 11.93 1.42
C GLY A 579 25.97 12.13 -0.10
N LEU A 580 25.16 11.27 -0.76
CA LEU A 580 24.86 11.39 -2.19
C LEU A 580 23.45 11.97 -2.44
N ALA A 581 22.50 11.76 -1.52
CA ALA A 581 21.13 12.27 -1.64
C ALA A 581 21.09 13.77 -1.30
N PRO A 582 20.76 14.65 -2.26
CA PRO A 582 20.67 16.08 -2.00
C PRO A 582 19.39 16.42 -1.23
N MET A 583 19.51 17.26 -0.20
CA MET A 583 18.41 17.90 0.52
C MET A 583 18.81 19.32 0.93
N PRO A 584 17.87 20.25 1.15
CA PRO A 584 18.26 21.53 1.76
C PRO A 584 18.78 21.30 3.18
N ALA A 585 19.80 22.05 3.60
CA ALA A 585 20.27 22.00 4.97
C ALA A 585 19.65 23.16 5.77
N ARG A 586 18.81 22.83 6.75
CA ARG A 586 18.21 23.79 7.69
C ARG A 586 18.97 23.79 8.99
N ILE A 587 19.45 24.95 9.40
CA ILE A 587 20.37 25.08 10.51
C ILE A 587 19.76 26.00 11.58
N ALA A 588 19.79 25.56 12.84
CA ALA A 588 19.51 26.38 14.01
C ALA A 588 20.81 26.74 14.71
N VAL A 589 21.12 28.02 14.81
CA VAL A 589 22.25 28.57 15.57
C VAL A 589 21.74 29.18 16.85
N ARG A 590 22.03 28.57 18.01
CA ARG A 590 21.61 29.04 19.33
C ARG A 590 22.73 29.86 20.00
N ARG A 591 22.35 30.88 20.73
CA ARG A 591 23.28 31.83 21.37
C ARG A 591 23.09 31.87 22.86
N ALA A 592 24.07 32.43 23.56
CA ALA A 592 24.10 32.52 25.02
C ALA A 592 22.98 33.40 25.63
N ASP A 593 22.42 34.32 24.85
CA ASP A 593 21.27 35.14 25.24
C ASP A 593 19.91 34.44 25.09
N GLY A 594 19.91 33.15 24.67
CA GLY A 594 18.71 32.36 24.38
C GLY A 594 18.14 32.56 22.99
N SER A 595 18.68 33.47 22.17
CA SER A 595 18.22 33.68 20.80
C SER A 595 18.61 32.51 19.89
N THR A 596 17.77 32.27 18.88
CA THR A 596 18.01 31.26 17.83
C THR A 596 17.92 31.91 16.45
N GLN A 597 18.99 31.83 15.70
CA GLN A 597 19.03 32.24 14.30
C GLN A 597 18.83 31.01 13.43
N ARG A 598 17.85 31.05 12.48
CA ARG A 598 17.64 29.99 11.50
C ARG A 598 18.30 30.38 10.18
N LEU A 599 19.01 29.43 9.59
CA LEU A 599 19.68 29.54 8.31
C LEU A 599 19.24 28.37 7.43
N GLU A 600 19.30 28.54 6.12
CA GLU A 600 19.03 27.47 5.16
C GLU A 600 20.05 27.53 4.02
N ILE A 601 20.55 26.36 3.63
CA ILE A 601 21.29 26.16 2.41
C ILE A 601 20.31 25.51 1.43
N PRO A 602 19.99 26.19 0.32
CA PRO A 602 19.05 25.64 -0.65
C PRO A 602 19.63 24.39 -1.31
N VAL A 603 18.78 23.43 -1.65
CA VAL A 603 19.18 22.18 -2.29
C VAL A 603 19.97 22.41 -3.58
N THR A 604 19.72 23.51 -4.31
CA THR A 604 20.43 23.88 -5.54
C THR A 604 21.94 23.99 -5.33
N THR A 605 22.41 24.40 -4.15
CA THR A 605 23.84 24.41 -3.80
C THR A 605 24.45 23.02 -4.03
N TRP A 606 23.82 21.99 -3.47
CA TRP A 606 24.28 20.62 -3.61
C TRP A 606 24.07 20.04 -5.02
N LEU A 607 22.98 20.43 -5.67
CA LEU A 607 22.70 20.02 -7.06
C LEU A 607 23.70 20.61 -8.06
N PHE A 608 24.31 21.76 -7.76
CA PHE A 608 25.38 22.33 -8.56
C PHE A 608 26.75 21.70 -8.31
N GLY A 609 26.84 20.80 -7.31
CA GLY A 609 28.05 20.00 -7.05
C GLY A 609 28.92 20.54 -5.92
N GLU A 610 28.49 21.58 -5.22
CA GLU A 610 29.17 22.03 -4.01
C GLU A 610 29.09 20.92 -2.96
N LYS A 611 30.18 20.72 -2.23
CA LYS A 611 30.24 19.74 -1.12
C LYS A 611 30.30 20.42 0.24
N THR A 612 30.54 21.70 0.26
CA THR A 612 30.64 22.51 1.49
C THR A 612 29.98 23.86 1.28
N TRP A 613 29.47 24.42 2.38
CA TRP A 613 28.97 25.78 2.39
C TRP A 613 29.37 26.47 3.70
N THR A 614 29.88 27.72 3.64
CA THR A 614 30.34 28.43 4.83
C THR A 614 29.51 29.70 5.05
N PHE A 615 28.91 29.80 6.24
CA PHE A 615 28.30 31.01 6.75
C PHE A 615 29.32 31.84 7.56
N LYS A 616 29.21 33.16 7.48
CA LYS A 616 29.92 34.07 8.37
C LYS A 616 28.89 34.82 9.24
N LEU A 617 29.00 34.70 10.53
CA LEU A 617 28.08 35.29 11.50
C LEU A 617 28.86 36.15 12.52
N ARG A 618 28.18 37.06 13.20
CA ARG A 618 28.77 37.75 14.37
C ARG A 618 29.01 36.75 15.50
N SER A 619 30.16 36.84 16.16
CA SER A 619 30.50 35.97 17.27
C SER A 619 29.71 36.30 18.54
N GLN A 620 29.19 37.51 18.67
CA GLN A 620 28.43 37.95 19.85
C GLN A 620 26.94 38.17 19.52
N PRO A 621 26.00 37.79 20.41
CA PRO A 621 26.20 36.94 21.60
C PRO A 621 26.81 35.59 21.25
N ALA A 622 27.59 35.01 22.18
CA ALA A 622 28.34 33.79 21.92
C ALA A 622 27.44 32.65 21.40
N ILE A 623 27.90 31.95 20.37
CA ILE A 623 27.21 30.80 19.81
C ILE A 623 27.42 29.60 20.75
N THR A 624 26.34 28.98 21.23
CA THR A 624 26.36 27.84 22.14
C THR A 624 26.18 26.52 21.46
N SER A 625 25.37 26.48 20.41
CA SER A 625 25.19 25.27 19.60
C SER A 625 24.75 25.60 18.18
N ILE A 626 25.06 24.66 17.27
CA ILE A 626 24.64 24.65 15.87
C ILE A 626 24.03 23.27 15.64
N GLU A 627 22.83 23.22 15.05
CA GLU A 627 22.14 21.97 14.81
C GLU A 627 21.51 21.97 13.40
N ILE A 628 21.81 20.94 12.59
CA ILE A 628 21.22 20.72 11.27
C ILE A 628 19.94 19.92 11.45
N ASP A 629 18.87 20.31 10.73
CA ASP A 629 17.54 19.68 10.74
C ASP A 629 17.03 19.39 12.16
N PRO A 630 16.88 20.43 13.00
CA PRO A 630 16.50 20.27 14.41
C PRO A 630 15.10 19.67 14.59
N GLU A 631 14.23 19.80 13.61
CA GLU A 631 12.91 19.17 13.55
C GLU A 631 12.96 17.68 13.12
N LYS A 632 14.12 17.17 12.70
CA LYS A 632 14.34 15.79 12.24
C LYS A 632 13.42 15.35 11.11
N LEU A 633 13.17 16.24 10.15
CA LEU A 633 12.26 16.00 9.02
C LEU A 633 12.93 15.21 7.89
N PHE A 634 14.26 15.30 7.75
CA PHE A 634 14.99 14.66 6.68
C PHE A 634 15.73 13.40 7.18
N PRO A 635 15.87 12.35 6.36
CA PRO A 635 16.44 11.08 6.78
C PRO A 635 17.98 11.07 6.76
N ASP A 636 18.59 12.00 7.52
CA ASP A 636 20.04 12.08 7.67
C ASP A 636 20.59 10.86 8.40
N MET A 637 21.60 10.22 7.79
CA MET A 637 22.13 8.93 8.27
C MET A 637 23.00 9.04 9.51
N ASN A 638 23.52 10.23 9.81
CA ASN A 638 24.41 10.43 10.95
C ASN A 638 24.03 11.68 11.75
N ARG A 639 23.12 11.52 12.69
CA ARG A 639 22.65 12.63 13.52
C ARG A 639 23.70 13.14 14.53
N GLU A 640 24.77 12.42 14.77
CA GLU A 640 25.82 12.83 15.70
C GLU A 640 26.65 13.97 15.11
N ASN A 641 26.92 13.96 13.80
CA ASN A 641 27.66 15.03 13.11
C ASN A 641 26.78 16.24 12.75
N ASN A 642 25.45 16.14 12.90
CA ASN A 642 24.53 17.27 12.71
C ASN A 642 24.62 18.34 13.81
N VAL A 643 25.32 18.06 14.93
CA VAL A 643 25.33 18.95 16.11
C VAL A 643 26.74 19.32 16.47
N TRP A 644 26.97 20.63 16.54
CA TRP A 644 28.16 21.20 17.19
C TRP A 644 27.77 21.94 18.48
N ARG A 645 28.57 21.81 19.53
CA ARG A 645 28.39 22.49 20.81
C ARG A 645 29.68 23.19 21.21
N ASN A 646 29.54 24.45 21.64
CA ASN A 646 30.63 25.17 22.24
C ASN A 646 30.84 24.66 23.68
N VAL A 647 31.78 23.75 23.85
CA VAL A 647 32.18 23.29 25.18
C VAL A 647 33.23 24.29 25.69
N PRO A 648 32.98 25.05 26.75
CA PRO A 648 34.03 25.88 27.34
C PRO A 648 35.23 25.01 27.74
N LYS A 649 36.42 25.41 27.28
CA LYS A 649 37.68 24.76 27.71
C LYS A 649 37.95 24.99 29.16
#